data_0b2331dcc4ab8c7644bb226c861fb1d6
#
_entry.id   0b2331dcc4ab8c7644bb226c861fb1d6
#
_cell.length_a   1.000
_cell.length_b   1.000
_cell.length_c   1.000
_cell.angle_alpha   90.00
_cell.angle_beta   90.00
_cell.angle_gamma   90.00
#
_symmetry.space_group_name_H-M   'P 1'
#
loop_
_entity.id
_entity.type
_entity.pdbx_description
1 polymer ?
#
loop_
_entity_poly.entity_id
_entity_poly.type
_entity_poly.pdbx_seq_one_letter_code
_entity_poly.pdbx_strand_id
1 'polypeptide(L)'
;MTGFLYRLGAFVARHALLFIVGWVLLAVGAAIGANATGRPTSDDTSIPGTDSTRATDLLERKLPAQANGSVPLVVASDDGRVDQGHSRQALADTVRRLKANPHVRSVIDPLSSEGASQISQDGKVASIPVFLKPGPADLDEDEAESVLDCGNPAVAAGLDVSAGGYLGSELSQPSTRLSEIVGVAGAAVVLVLVLGAVLAMVMPIATALVGVFTGLAVVGLAGTLLSVPSIAPTLGIMLGLGVGVDYSLFIVTRYRRLLTEGHPVPEAVARAVATSGGAVLFAGGTVVLALLCLYFGGIPQVRNLGYSAAIAVAVVIAAALTFLPAGLALLGSRVNALAVRRGGRAGAPAEGGLWARWARVVGRHPVAAAALGVLLLVVLALPVTQISLGAPDTGQLPLSTTARQAFDHTTRGFGIGANGPLLVAVDVRPPAHPDRKQLEQLRQQQQQAEEQQQEAIESGTAQLEAEGVPPDEAEAEATQQAEAQGPTQAQQRQTKQEEEFLESPASDPRLVKLRKRINHARDVDAVSQVTVSSDGTGAVMTAIPSSSPSAERTRDVVRDLRDDVIPGALQGTELKAFVGGTTAANIDLADRIGEELPLVILIIVGLSFVLLTLAYRTLVVPALAALCNLLAVAAAYGVLVGVFQEGWGVELIGLDHAVPVVSYVPLLMFSILFGLSTDYTVFLLTRVAEEYRLHGDHRRATIEGLGRAMRVIVAAAGIMVLVFASFILSGDPTVKQFGVGLAVAVAVDAVIVCLVLPALILQLGRAAWWLPAAVGRALPKLGIEGEEYFADDDRAARKPRAA
;
A
#
# COMPACT_ATOMS: atom_id res chain seq x y z
N MET A 1 3.54 15.47 -34.11
CA MET A 1 4.35 15.13 -32.93
C MET A 1 5.84 15.19 -33.24
N THR A 2 6.32 14.46 -34.22
CA THR A 2 7.76 14.35 -34.59
C THR A 2 8.45 15.69 -34.80
N GLY A 3 7.84 16.63 -35.60
CA GLY A 3 8.41 17.95 -35.83
C GLY A 3 8.52 18.83 -34.56
N PHE A 4 7.60 18.68 -33.59
CA PHE A 4 7.70 19.35 -32.30
C PHE A 4 8.86 18.78 -31.47
N LEU A 5 8.97 17.46 -31.37
CA LEU A 5 10.04 16.78 -30.62
C LEU A 5 11.42 17.04 -31.25
N TYR A 6 11.50 17.14 -32.59
CA TYR A 6 12.74 17.53 -33.27
C TYR A 6 13.19 18.93 -32.88
N ARG A 7 12.25 19.89 -32.90
CA ARG A 7 12.52 21.27 -32.46
C ARG A 7 12.93 21.34 -31.00
N LEU A 8 12.23 20.59 -30.14
CA LEU A 8 12.56 20.49 -28.71
C LEU A 8 13.99 19.94 -28.55
N GLY A 9 14.31 18.80 -29.18
CA GLY A 9 15.65 18.19 -29.10
C GLY A 9 16.74 19.09 -29.61
N ALA A 10 16.50 19.80 -30.73
CA ALA A 10 17.44 20.78 -31.28
C ALA A 10 17.63 22.00 -30.35
N PHE A 11 16.56 22.47 -29.71
CA PHE A 11 16.62 23.59 -28.77
C PHE A 11 17.37 23.18 -27.48
N VAL A 12 17.06 22.00 -26.92
CA VAL A 12 17.75 21.43 -25.75
C VAL A 12 19.24 21.22 -26.06
N ALA A 13 19.58 20.68 -27.23
CA ALA A 13 20.98 20.45 -27.61
C ALA A 13 21.80 21.75 -27.74
N ARG A 14 21.16 22.84 -28.18
CA ARG A 14 21.82 24.18 -28.29
C ARG A 14 22.00 24.86 -26.93
N HIS A 15 21.08 24.60 -25.98
CA HIS A 15 21.05 25.23 -24.66
C HIS A 15 21.23 24.21 -23.50
N ALA A 16 22.07 23.19 -23.75
CA ALA A 16 22.19 22.04 -22.89
C ALA A 16 22.51 22.37 -21.42
N LEU A 17 23.45 23.32 -21.20
CA LEU A 17 23.83 23.77 -19.86
C LEU A 17 22.64 24.41 -19.09
N LEU A 18 21.85 25.21 -19.84
CA LEU A 18 20.66 25.88 -19.25
C LEU A 18 19.62 24.86 -18.77
N PHE A 19 19.39 23.79 -19.54
CA PHE A 19 18.49 22.71 -19.14
C PHE A 19 18.99 21.93 -17.92
N ILE A 20 20.31 21.63 -17.88
CA ILE A 20 20.88 20.92 -16.71
C ILE A 20 20.78 21.79 -15.45
N VAL A 21 21.18 23.07 -15.54
CA VAL A 21 21.04 24.00 -14.43
C VAL A 21 19.57 24.20 -14.03
N GLY A 22 18.66 24.30 -15.01
CA GLY A 22 17.23 24.40 -14.78
C GLY A 22 16.67 23.21 -14.01
N TRP A 23 17.06 21.98 -14.34
CA TRP A 23 16.66 20.78 -13.61
C TRP A 23 17.22 20.73 -12.19
N VAL A 24 18.48 21.14 -12.00
CA VAL A 24 19.07 21.23 -10.65
C VAL A 24 18.32 22.26 -9.79
N LEU A 25 18.05 23.46 -10.35
CA LEU A 25 17.30 24.49 -9.65
C LEU A 25 15.86 24.07 -9.36
N LEU A 26 15.20 23.37 -10.29
CA LEU A 26 13.87 22.81 -10.08
C LEU A 26 13.87 21.77 -8.96
N ALA A 27 14.82 20.83 -8.98
CA ALA A 27 14.94 19.80 -7.95
C ALA A 27 15.19 20.41 -6.56
N VAL A 28 16.14 21.35 -6.47
CA VAL A 28 16.46 22.03 -5.21
C VAL A 28 15.29 22.90 -4.73
N GLY A 29 14.69 23.69 -5.62
CA GLY A 29 13.56 24.55 -5.28
C GLY A 29 12.34 23.74 -4.83
N ALA A 30 12.01 22.64 -5.50
CA ALA A 30 10.93 21.76 -5.11
C ALA A 30 11.21 21.04 -3.78
N ALA A 31 12.47 20.63 -3.54
CA ALA A 31 12.87 20.01 -2.27
C ALA A 31 12.79 21.00 -1.08
N ILE A 32 13.23 22.24 -1.28
CA ILE A 32 13.10 23.29 -0.25
C ILE A 32 11.61 23.57 0.04
N GLY A 33 10.79 23.69 -1.01
CA GLY A 33 9.35 23.89 -0.87
C GLY A 33 8.67 22.74 -0.12
N ALA A 34 8.95 21.49 -0.51
CA ALA A 34 8.41 20.31 0.15
C ALA A 34 8.84 20.21 1.62
N ASN A 35 10.09 20.55 1.95
CA ASN A 35 10.54 20.58 3.35
C ASN A 35 9.87 21.72 4.15
N ALA A 36 9.66 22.89 3.52
CA ALA A 36 8.99 24.02 4.18
C ALA A 36 7.51 23.73 4.51
N THR A 37 6.88 22.82 3.78
CA THR A 37 5.48 22.38 4.00
C THR A 37 5.36 21.16 4.91
N GLY A 38 6.46 20.56 5.40
CA GLY A 38 6.48 19.39 6.26
C GLY A 38 6.20 18.06 5.51
N ARG A 39 6.07 18.06 4.16
CA ARG A 39 5.76 16.87 3.34
C ARG A 39 4.60 16.04 3.90
N PRO A 40 3.41 16.63 4.08
CA PRO A 40 2.30 15.94 4.74
C PRO A 40 1.95 14.66 3.98
N THR A 41 1.98 13.54 4.71
CA THR A 41 1.44 12.26 4.25
C THR A 41 0.21 11.93 5.08
N SER A 42 -0.75 11.23 4.50
CA SER A 42 -2.00 10.90 5.18
C SER A 42 -2.50 9.54 4.70
N ASP A 43 -2.58 8.59 5.61
CA ASP A 43 -3.13 7.24 5.36
C ASP A 43 -4.62 7.17 5.72
N ASP A 44 -5.39 8.16 5.28
CA ASP A 44 -6.84 8.16 5.43
C ASP A 44 -7.47 7.03 4.61
N THR A 45 -7.94 6.00 5.31
CA THR A 45 -8.66 4.85 4.75
C THR A 45 -10.17 5.06 4.72
N SER A 46 -10.66 6.24 5.05
CA SER A 46 -12.11 6.54 5.07
C SER A 46 -12.70 6.45 3.66
N ILE A 47 -13.80 5.71 3.56
CA ILE A 47 -14.58 5.57 2.32
C ILE A 47 -15.99 6.07 2.60
N PRO A 48 -16.42 7.16 1.96
CA PRO A 48 -17.75 7.72 2.18
C PRO A 48 -18.86 6.68 2.00
N GLY A 49 -19.69 6.54 3.02
CA GLY A 49 -20.87 5.67 3.00
C GLY A 49 -20.66 4.26 3.56
N THR A 50 -19.42 3.88 3.93
CA THR A 50 -19.16 2.62 4.63
C THR A 50 -19.56 2.70 6.12
N ASP A 51 -19.71 1.55 6.72
CA ASP A 51 -20.07 1.44 8.15
C ASP A 51 -18.94 1.96 9.04
N SER A 52 -17.69 1.65 8.68
CA SER A 52 -16.53 2.14 9.42
C SER A 52 -16.41 3.66 9.41
N THR A 53 -16.66 4.30 8.27
CA THR A 53 -16.66 5.78 8.16
C THR A 53 -17.81 6.38 8.98
N ARG A 54 -19.02 5.79 8.92
CA ARG A 54 -20.15 6.25 9.75
C ARG A 54 -19.88 6.11 11.25
N ALA A 55 -19.18 5.05 11.66
CA ALA A 55 -18.76 4.86 13.06
C ALA A 55 -17.80 5.98 13.47
N THR A 56 -16.77 6.26 12.67
CA THR A 56 -15.79 7.33 12.93
C THR A 56 -16.49 8.70 12.98
N ASP A 57 -17.32 9.05 11.98
CA ASP A 57 -18.08 10.31 11.93
C ASP A 57 -18.99 10.49 13.15
N LEU A 58 -19.58 9.41 13.66
CA LEU A 58 -20.41 9.42 14.86
C LEU A 58 -19.57 9.70 16.11
N LEU A 59 -18.43 9.01 16.24
CA LEU A 59 -17.51 9.17 17.37
C LEU A 59 -16.89 10.56 17.40
N GLU A 60 -16.46 11.11 16.25
CA GLU A 60 -15.93 12.48 16.17
C GLU A 60 -16.92 13.52 16.68
N ARG A 61 -18.20 13.35 16.38
CA ARG A 61 -19.27 14.29 16.81
C ARG A 61 -19.68 14.10 18.26
N LYS A 62 -19.71 12.86 18.78
CA LYS A 62 -20.32 12.52 20.08
C LYS A 62 -19.32 12.15 21.15
N LEU A 63 -18.22 11.53 20.77
CA LEU A 63 -17.15 11.02 21.63
C LEU A 63 -15.76 11.29 21.01
N PRO A 64 -15.39 12.56 20.78
CA PRO A 64 -14.16 12.91 20.05
C PRO A 64 -12.89 12.37 20.69
N ALA A 65 -12.90 12.05 21.97
CA ALA A 65 -11.79 11.39 22.64
C ALA A 65 -11.58 9.94 22.19
N GLN A 66 -12.61 9.30 21.67
CA GLN A 66 -12.64 7.89 21.28
C GLN A 66 -12.60 7.70 19.76
N ALA A 67 -12.70 8.79 18.96
CA ALA A 67 -12.87 8.74 17.51
C ALA A 67 -11.72 8.01 16.79
N ASN A 68 -10.47 8.25 17.22
CA ASN A 68 -9.28 7.63 16.65
C ASN A 68 -8.90 6.29 17.32
N GLY A 69 -9.73 5.82 18.27
CA GLY A 69 -9.36 4.68 19.10
C GLY A 69 -8.22 4.99 20.06
N SER A 70 -7.71 3.96 20.74
CA SER A 70 -6.50 4.06 21.57
C SER A 70 -5.35 3.36 20.89
N VAL A 71 -4.14 3.90 21.08
CA VAL A 71 -2.89 3.21 20.72
C VAL A 71 -2.31 2.57 21.98
N PRO A 72 -1.98 1.28 21.97
CA PRO A 72 -1.40 0.64 23.13
C PRO A 72 0.10 0.95 23.22
N LEU A 73 0.55 1.49 24.37
CA LEU A 73 1.93 1.39 24.78
C LEU A 73 2.04 0.14 25.66
N VAL A 74 2.76 -0.86 25.18
CA VAL A 74 2.84 -2.18 25.82
C VAL A 74 4.13 -2.26 26.61
N VAL A 75 4.00 -2.65 27.87
CA VAL A 75 5.13 -2.89 28.79
C VAL A 75 5.14 -4.35 29.16
N ALA A 76 6.25 -5.05 28.88
CA ALA A 76 6.38 -6.48 29.10
C ALA A 76 7.58 -6.81 29.98
N SER A 77 7.51 -7.92 30.71
CA SER A 77 8.60 -8.46 31.52
C SER A 77 8.77 -9.95 31.23
N ASP A 78 10.01 -10.38 31.05
CA ASP A 78 10.33 -11.81 30.90
C ASP A 78 10.42 -12.50 32.26
N ASP A 79 10.94 -11.82 33.31
CA ASP A 79 11.34 -12.42 34.57
C ASP A 79 10.47 -12.09 35.79
N GLY A 80 9.33 -11.41 35.59
CA GLY A 80 8.50 -10.99 36.72
C GLY A 80 7.16 -10.38 36.36
N ARG A 81 6.47 -9.90 37.40
CA ARG A 81 5.20 -9.19 37.21
C ARG A 81 5.43 -7.68 37.08
N VAL A 82 4.77 -7.07 36.10
CA VAL A 82 4.84 -5.60 35.85
C VAL A 82 4.10 -4.78 36.90
N ASP A 83 3.16 -5.40 37.63
CA ASP A 83 2.31 -4.76 38.66
C ASP A 83 2.88 -4.86 40.07
N GLN A 84 4.15 -5.31 40.25
CA GLN A 84 4.75 -5.51 41.57
C GLN A 84 6.12 -4.86 41.69
N GLY A 85 6.52 -4.50 42.91
CA GLY A 85 7.86 -4.04 43.27
C GLY A 85 8.34 -2.82 42.46
N HIS A 86 9.56 -2.88 41.96
CA HIS A 86 10.20 -1.81 41.17
C HIS A 86 9.50 -1.60 39.82
N SER A 87 9.03 -2.68 39.18
CA SER A 87 8.31 -2.63 37.92
C SER A 87 7.01 -1.84 38.03
N ARG A 88 6.26 -2.01 39.12
CA ARG A 88 5.04 -1.23 39.42
C ARG A 88 5.32 0.28 39.49
N GLN A 89 6.43 0.67 40.16
CA GLN A 89 6.82 2.07 40.27
C GLN A 89 7.20 2.66 38.91
N ALA A 90 7.99 1.92 38.11
CA ALA A 90 8.36 2.30 36.76
C ALA A 90 7.13 2.43 35.83
N LEU A 91 6.15 1.53 35.94
CA LEU A 91 4.89 1.62 35.21
C LEU A 91 4.09 2.86 35.59
N ALA A 92 3.99 3.17 36.91
CA ALA A 92 3.33 4.39 37.39
C ALA A 92 4.01 5.67 36.90
N ASP A 93 5.35 5.69 36.86
CA ASP A 93 6.13 6.82 36.34
C ASP A 93 5.93 7.00 34.82
N THR A 94 5.86 5.91 34.06
CA THR A 94 5.51 5.90 32.64
C THR A 94 4.15 6.53 32.41
N VAL A 95 3.12 6.06 33.12
CA VAL A 95 1.76 6.63 33.04
C VAL A 95 1.74 8.12 33.39
N ARG A 96 2.50 8.55 34.41
CA ARG A 96 2.60 9.96 34.78
C ARG A 96 3.21 10.82 33.67
N ARG A 97 4.25 10.32 33.00
CA ARG A 97 4.89 11.01 31.87
C ARG A 97 3.95 11.09 30.68
N LEU A 98 3.23 9.99 30.35
CA LEU A 98 2.22 9.98 29.30
C LEU A 98 1.13 11.02 29.55
N LYS A 99 0.59 11.12 30.80
CA LYS A 99 -0.40 12.13 31.14
C LYS A 99 0.11 13.59 31.02
N ALA A 100 1.42 13.79 31.13
CA ALA A 100 2.07 15.12 31.00
C ALA A 100 2.48 15.44 29.54
N ASN A 101 2.46 14.47 28.62
CA ASN A 101 2.89 14.67 27.25
C ASN A 101 1.88 15.56 26.49
N PRO A 102 2.32 16.60 25.73
CA PRO A 102 1.43 17.54 25.05
C PRO A 102 0.62 16.90 23.93
N HIS A 103 1.08 15.79 23.33
CA HIS A 103 0.42 15.09 22.23
C HIS A 103 -0.60 14.06 22.73
N VAL A 104 -0.59 13.74 24.03
CA VAL A 104 -1.52 12.81 24.67
C VAL A 104 -2.77 13.57 25.15
N ARG A 105 -3.95 13.00 24.86
CA ARG A 105 -5.25 13.51 25.32
C ARG A 105 -5.65 12.89 26.66
N SER A 106 -5.59 11.56 26.74
CA SER A 106 -5.90 10.80 27.94
C SER A 106 -5.20 9.42 27.93
N VAL A 107 -5.10 8.81 29.09
CA VAL A 107 -4.46 7.51 29.31
C VAL A 107 -5.30 6.71 30.28
N ILE A 108 -5.55 5.44 29.99
CA ILE A 108 -6.11 4.50 30.96
C ILE A 108 -4.95 3.89 31.75
N ASP A 109 -4.97 4.14 33.07
CA ASP A 109 -3.92 3.66 33.96
C ASP A 109 -4.13 2.18 34.33
N PRO A 110 -3.25 1.26 33.92
CA PRO A 110 -3.40 -0.17 34.24
C PRO A 110 -3.40 -0.49 35.74
N LEU A 111 -2.86 0.42 36.55
CA LEU A 111 -2.79 0.24 38.01
C LEU A 111 -4.04 0.74 38.74
N SER A 112 -4.98 1.37 38.02
CA SER A 112 -6.27 1.83 38.53
C SER A 112 -7.29 0.69 38.55
N SER A 113 -8.39 0.87 39.27
CA SER A 113 -9.51 -0.07 39.24
C SER A 113 -10.16 -0.18 37.87
N GLU A 114 -10.22 0.92 37.12
CA GLU A 114 -10.76 0.99 35.77
C GLU A 114 -9.86 0.27 34.74
N GLY A 115 -8.54 0.37 34.91
CA GLY A 115 -7.54 -0.22 34.02
C GLY A 115 -7.04 -1.61 34.43
N ALA A 116 -7.59 -2.24 35.45
CA ALA A 116 -7.10 -3.54 35.95
C ALA A 116 -7.14 -4.66 34.87
N SER A 117 -8.05 -4.59 33.91
CA SER A 117 -8.13 -5.51 32.77
C SER A 117 -7.02 -5.32 31.74
N GLN A 118 -6.24 -4.24 31.84
CA GLN A 118 -5.10 -3.94 30.97
C GLN A 118 -3.79 -4.61 31.43
N ILE A 119 -3.83 -5.40 32.48
CA ILE A 119 -2.74 -6.27 32.92
C ILE A 119 -3.12 -7.71 32.61
N SER A 120 -2.22 -8.44 31.96
CA SER A 120 -2.41 -9.85 31.63
C SER A 120 -2.63 -10.71 32.89
N GLN A 121 -3.30 -11.86 32.74
CA GLN A 121 -3.62 -12.73 33.89
C GLN A 121 -2.36 -13.22 34.63
N ASP A 122 -1.27 -13.47 33.92
CA ASP A 122 0.04 -13.83 34.48
C ASP A 122 0.80 -12.62 35.06
N GLY A 123 0.32 -11.40 34.82
CA GLY A 123 0.92 -10.14 35.26
C GLY A 123 2.20 -9.77 34.54
N LYS A 124 2.55 -10.44 33.45
CA LYS A 124 3.80 -10.20 32.71
C LYS A 124 3.69 -9.09 31.65
N VAL A 125 2.50 -8.77 31.20
CA VAL A 125 2.24 -7.76 30.19
C VAL A 125 1.24 -6.74 30.69
N ALA A 126 1.54 -5.44 30.55
CA ALA A 126 0.59 -4.36 30.75
C ALA A 126 0.42 -3.59 29.44
N SER A 127 -0.81 -3.41 29.02
CA SER A 127 -1.17 -2.52 27.93
C SER A 127 -1.62 -1.19 28.53
N ILE A 128 -1.05 -0.08 28.07
CA ILE A 128 -1.44 1.27 28.46
C ILE A 128 -2.19 1.88 27.27
N PRO A 129 -3.52 1.91 27.26
CA PRO A 129 -4.26 2.58 26.19
C PRO A 129 -4.05 4.08 26.24
N VAL A 130 -3.42 4.62 25.22
CA VAL A 130 -3.10 6.05 25.07
C VAL A 130 -4.01 6.62 23.98
N PHE A 131 -4.75 7.68 24.30
CA PHE A 131 -5.54 8.44 23.33
C PHE A 131 -4.76 9.67 22.93
N LEU A 132 -4.36 9.73 21.66
CA LEU A 132 -3.57 10.84 21.12
C LEU A 132 -4.48 12.01 20.69
N LYS A 133 -3.92 13.22 20.64
CA LYS A 133 -4.58 14.40 20.08
C LYS A 133 -4.55 14.36 18.55
N PRO A 134 -3.38 14.10 17.89
CA PRO A 134 -3.35 13.88 16.47
C PRO A 134 -4.00 12.54 16.10
N GLY A 135 -4.70 12.55 14.97
CA GLY A 135 -5.24 11.33 14.38
C GLY A 135 -4.17 10.51 13.64
N PRO A 136 -4.55 9.32 13.11
CA PRO A 136 -3.62 8.48 12.34
C PRO A 136 -3.01 9.17 11.12
N ALA A 137 -3.71 10.16 10.56
CA ALA A 137 -3.28 10.91 9.39
C ALA A 137 -2.38 12.12 9.70
N ASP A 138 -2.35 12.58 10.95
CA ASP A 138 -1.72 13.83 11.36
C ASP A 138 -0.52 13.62 12.31
N LEU A 139 -0.27 12.38 12.75
CA LEU A 139 0.82 12.02 13.65
C LEU A 139 2.14 12.01 12.87
N ASP A 140 3.13 12.77 13.31
CA ASP A 140 4.48 12.73 12.76
C ASP A 140 5.46 11.88 13.60
N GLU A 141 6.64 11.57 13.03
CA GLU A 141 7.65 10.72 13.65
C GLU A 141 8.18 11.32 14.97
N ASP A 142 8.43 12.63 15.02
CA ASP A 142 8.95 13.32 16.22
C ASP A 142 7.92 13.29 17.37
N GLU A 143 6.64 13.49 17.06
CA GLU A 143 5.53 13.37 18.01
C GLU A 143 5.39 11.93 18.52
N ALA A 144 5.51 10.95 17.61
CA ALA A 144 5.43 9.54 17.93
C ALA A 144 6.61 9.10 18.83
N GLU A 145 7.85 9.54 18.53
CA GLU A 145 9.02 9.30 19.39
C GLU A 145 8.84 9.91 20.78
N SER A 146 8.33 11.14 20.86
CA SER A 146 8.05 11.81 22.13
C SER A 146 7.10 11.03 23.03
N VAL A 147 6.11 10.31 22.44
CA VAL A 147 5.18 9.45 23.19
C VAL A 147 5.87 8.17 23.63
N LEU A 148 6.64 7.51 22.76
CA LEU A 148 7.38 6.28 23.08
C LEU A 148 8.41 6.54 24.19
N ASP A 149 9.09 7.69 24.18
CA ASP A 149 10.08 8.11 25.20
C ASP A 149 9.49 8.27 26.61
N CYS A 150 8.17 8.42 26.72
CA CYS A 150 7.51 8.38 28.03
C CYS A 150 7.69 7.02 28.72
N GLY A 151 7.99 5.95 27.97
CA GLY A 151 8.30 4.61 28.46
C GLY A 151 9.69 4.42 29.04
N ASN A 152 10.60 5.41 28.94
CA ASN A 152 11.99 5.32 29.41
C ASN A 152 12.14 4.90 30.88
N PRO A 153 11.25 5.26 31.85
CA PRO A 153 11.33 4.71 33.21
C PRO A 153 11.16 3.19 33.27
N ALA A 154 10.28 2.63 32.43
CA ALA A 154 10.08 1.18 32.37
C ALA A 154 11.30 0.48 31.72
N VAL A 155 11.87 1.05 30.67
CA VAL A 155 13.11 0.56 30.05
C VAL A 155 14.28 0.58 31.04
N ALA A 156 14.41 1.67 31.83
CA ALA A 156 15.44 1.77 32.86
C ALA A 156 15.27 0.74 34.00
N ALA A 157 14.07 0.25 34.21
CA ALA A 157 13.75 -0.82 35.17
C ALA A 157 13.94 -2.24 34.59
N GLY A 158 14.42 -2.38 33.34
CA GLY A 158 14.64 -3.65 32.65
C GLY A 158 13.37 -4.26 32.05
N LEU A 159 12.34 -3.45 31.79
CA LEU A 159 11.12 -3.89 31.10
C LEU A 159 11.21 -3.55 29.62
N ASP A 160 10.60 -4.40 28.78
CA ASP A 160 10.43 -4.12 27.36
C ASP A 160 9.26 -3.16 27.15
N VAL A 161 9.52 -2.10 26.39
CA VAL A 161 8.51 -1.11 26.03
C VAL A 161 8.35 -1.04 24.52
N SER A 162 7.12 -1.17 24.04
CA SER A 162 6.82 -1.18 22.62
C SER A 162 5.50 -0.45 22.34
N ALA A 163 5.43 0.20 21.17
CA ALA A 163 4.26 0.95 20.73
C ALA A 163 3.47 0.17 19.68
N GLY A 164 2.16 0.05 19.88
CA GLY A 164 1.25 -0.56 18.92
C GLY A 164 0.31 0.43 18.25
N GLY A 165 -0.64 -0.08 17.47
CA GLY A 165 -1.56 0.73 16.70
C GLY A 165 -0.86 1.66 15.70
N TYR A 166 -1.48 2.78 15.34
CA TYR A 166 -0.89 3.73 14.38
C TYR A 166 0.36 4.44 14.91
N LEU A 167 0.53 4.57 16.24
CA LEU A 167 1.77 5.06 16.86
C LEU A 167 2.95 4.14 16.54
N GLY A 168 2.75 2.83 16.74
CA GLY A 168 3.76 1.84 16.44
C GLY A 168 4.06 1.72 14.95
N SER A 169 3.04 1.85 14.11
CA SER A 169 3.19 1.82 12.65
C SER A 169 4.03 2.98 12.13
N GLU A 170 3.83 4.20 12.66
CA GLU A 170 4.63 5.38 12.29
C GLU A 170 6.11 5.17 12.62
N LEU A 171 6.42 4.69 13.82
CA LEU A 171 7.79 4.40 14.27
C LEU A 171 8.43 3.17 13.63
N SER A 172 7.66 2.38 12.90
CA SER A 172 8.11 1.09 12.34
C SER A 172 8.23 1.10 10.81
N GLN A 173 8.27 2.27 10.18
CA GLN A 173 8.40 2.36 8.73
C GLN A 173 9.75 1.78 8.27
N PRO A 174 9.76 0.64 7.52
CA PRO A 174 11.01 0.02 7.10
C PRO A 174 11.72 0.87 6.05
N SER A 175 13.03 1.07 6.22
CA SER A 175 13.83 1.79 5.22
C SER A 175 13.97 1.02 3.91
N THR A 176 13.75 1.68 2.78
CA THR A 176 13.93 1.11 1.43
C THR A 176 15.33 1.34 0.84
N ARG A 177 16.23 1.99 1.57
CA ARG A 177 17.57 2.41 1.09
C ARG A 177 18.39 1.26 0.50
N LEU A 178 18.38 0.09 1.15
CA LEU A 178 19.11 -1.07 0.64
C LEU A 178 18.55 -1.54 -0.70
N SER A 179 17.23 -1.60 -0.83
CA SER A 179 16.53 -1.97 -2.06
C SER A 179 16.88 -1.01 -3.21
N GLU A 180 16.90 0.28 -2.94
CA GLU A 180 17.24 1.32 -3.93
C GLU A 180 18.69 1.18 -4.41
N ILE A 181 19.66 1.02 -3.47
CA ILE A 181 21.07 0.85 -3.82
C ILE A 181 21.27 -0.41 -4.66
N VAL A 182 20.69 -1.54 -4.28
CA VAL A 182 20.79 -2.82 -4.99
C VAL A 182 20.13 -2.70 -6.37
N GLY A 183 18.96 -2.04 -6.47
CA GLY A 183 18.26 -1.82 -7.73
C GLY A 183 19.07 -0.98 -8.71
N VAL A 184 19.63 0.15 -8.24
CA VAL A 184 20.48 1.03 -9.06
C VAL A 184 21.78 0.31 -9.47
N ALA A 185 22.41 -0.43 -8.56
CA ALA A 185 23.62 -1.20 -8.87
C ALA A 185 23.35 -2.32 -9.89
N GLY A 186 22.24 -3.05 -9.74
CA GLY A 186 21.81 -4.07 -10.70
C GLY A 186 21.53 -3.47 -12.09
N ALA A 187 20.79 -2.35 -12.14
CA ALA A 187 20.56 -1.62 -13.39
C ALA A 187 21.87 -1.15 -14.04
N ALA A 188 22.83 -0.66 -13.23
CA ALA A 188 24.15 -0.25 -13.73
C ALA A 188 24.92 -1.42 -14.39
N VAL A 189 24.93 -2.58 -13.75
CA VAL A 189 25.58 -3.79 -14.29
C VAL A 189 24.97 -4.17 -15.65
N VAL A 190 23.63 -4.25 -15.73
CA VAL A 190 22.96 -4.62 -16.98
C VAL A 190 23.19 -3.56 -18.07
N LEU A 191 23.11 -2.28 -17.73
CA LEU A 191 23.38 -1.19 -18.67
C LEU A 191 24.80 -1.25 -19.22
N VAL A 192 25.82 -1.54 -18.39
CA VAL A 192 27.21 -1.71 -18.86
C VAL A 192 27.30 -2.91 -19.81
N LEU A 193 26.66 -4.03 -19.49
CA LEU A 193 26.66 -5.22 -20.34
C LEU A 193 26.00 -4.96 -21.72
N VAL A 194 24.91 -4.20 -21.73
CA VAL A 194 24.11 -3.89 -22.92
C VAL A 194 24.72 -2.80 -23.75
N LEU A 195 25.12 -1.69 -23.11
CA LEU A 195 25.70 -0.50 -23.80
C LEU A 195 27.20 -0.67 -24.04
N GLY A 196 27.93 -1.49 -23.28
CA GLY A 196 29.34 -1.75 -23.42
C GLY A 196 30.26 -0.54 -23.13
N ALA A 197 29.74 0.53 -22.51
CA ALA A 197 30.49 1.74 -22.17
C ALA A 197 29.93 2.35 -20.87
N VAL A 198 30.82 2.70 -19.91
CA VAL A 198 30.46 3.22 -18.59
C VAL A 198 29.79 4.60 -18.70
N LEU A 199 30.31 5.53 -19.54
CA LEU A 199 29.70 6.84 -19.71
C LEU A 199 28.27 6.75 -20.28
N ALA A 200 28.03 5.78 -21.17
CA ALA A 200 26.70 5.55 -21.72
C ALA A 200 25.73 5.02 -20.65
N MET A 201 26.18 4.24 -19.64
CA MET A 201 25.40 3.75 -18.51
C MET A 201 25.06 4.87 -17.53
N VAL A 202 25.98 5.82 -17.27
CA VAL A 202 25.77 6.90 -16.30
C VAL A 202 24.57 7.78 -16.70
N MET A 203 24.34 8.03 -17.99
CA MET A 203 23.28 8.92 -18.45
C MET A 203 21.85 8.45 -18.10
N PRO A 204 21.44 7.21 -18.40
CA PRO A 204 20.14 6.69 -17.94
C PRO A 204 19.93 6.77 -16.43
N ILE A 205 20.95 6.38 -15.66
CA ILE A 205 20.85 6.37 -14.19
C ILE A 205 20.73 7.81 -13.66
N ALA A 206 21.57 8.73 -14.11
CA ALA A 206 21.51 10.13 -13.70
C ALA A 206 20.15 10.76 -14.03
N THR A 207 19.61 10.44 -15.23
CA THR A 207 18.29 10.93 -15.65
C THR A 207 17.18 10.39 -14.76
N ALA A 208 17.20 9.09 -14.47
CA ALA A 208 16.22 8.45 -13.58
C ALA A 208 16.29 9.05 -12.16
N LEU A 209 17.49 9.21 -11.59
CA LEU A 209 17.67 9.78 -10.26
C LEU A 209 17.19 11.25 -10.20
N VAL A 210 17.55 12.08 -11.17
CA VAL A 210 17.10 13.49 -11.23
C VAL A 210 15.59 13.55 -11.38
N GLY A 211 15.02 12.70 -12.25
CA GLY A 211 13.58 12.62 -12.45
C GLY A 211 12.83 12.18 -11.19
N VAL A 212 13.32 11.13 -10.52
CA VAL A 212 12.73 10.62 -9.27
C VAL A 212 12.82 11.66 -8.15
N PHE A 213 14.02 12.23 -7.93
CA PHE A 213 14.21 13.23 -6.87
C PHE A 213 13.28 14.44 -7.06
N THR A 214 13.22 14.94 -8.28
CA THR A 214 12.32 16.06 -8.61
C THR A 214 10.86 15.66 -8.51
N GLY A 215 10.50 14.46 -8.98
CA GLY A 215 9.14 13.92 -8.91
C GLY A 215 8.64 13.78 -7.48
N LEU A 216 9.45 13.22 -6.58
CA LEU A 216 9.12 13.10 -5.15
C LEU A 216 8.97 14.47 -4.47
N ALA A 217 9.84 15.42 -4.80
CA ALA A 217 9.72 16.77 -4.28
C ALA A 217 8.43 17.47 -4.76
N VAL A 218 8.02 17.24 -6.01
CA VAL A 218 6.74 17.74 -6.55
C VAL A 218 5.55 17.05 -5.90
N VAL A 219 5.63 15.74 -5.65
CA VAL A 219 4.58 14.99 -4.91
C VAL A 219 4.50 15.52 -3.47
N GLY A 220 5.63 15.75 -2.80
CA GLY A 220 5.65 16.35 -1.46
C GLY A 220 4.99 17.74 -1.41
N LEU A 221 5.23 18.59 -2.42
CA LEU A 221 4.53 19.87 -2.57
C LEU A 221 3.02 19.67 -2.83
N ALA A 222 2.66 18.68 -3.63
CA ALA A 222 1.26 18.35 -3.91
C ALA A 222 0.53 17.88 -2.64
N GLY A 223 1.25 17.37 -1.63
CA GLY A 223 0.71 16.97 -0.33
C GLY A 223 -0.03 18.10 0.43
N THR A 224 0.25 19.36 0.10
CA THR A 224 -0.53 20.52 0.63
C THR A 224 -1.94 20.64 0.04
N LEU A 225 -2.20 19.99 -1.08
CA LEU A 225 -3.46 20.04 -1.83
C LEU A 225 -4.14 18.67 -1.92
N LEU A 226 -3.38 17.61 -1.78
CA LEU A 226 -3.79 16.22 -1.92
C LEU A 226 -3.35 15.43 -0.68
N SER A 227 -4.19 14.55 -0.19
CA SER A 227 -3.77 13.58 0.86
C SER A 227 -2.84 12.55 0.20
N VAL A 228 -1.53 12.68 0.39
CA VAL A 228 -0.53 11.76 -0.18
C VAL A 228 -0.34 10.57 0.77
N PRO A 229 -0.67 9.33 0.38
CA PRO A 229 -0.44 8.15 1.22
C PRO A 229 1.05 7.93 1.51
N SER A 230 1.37 7.39 2.70
CA SER A 230 2.75 7.16 3.16
C SER A 230 3.58 6.26 2.24
N ILE A 231 2.96 5.30 1.56
CA ILE A 231 3.61 4.42 0.57
C ILE A 231 3.88 5.09 -0.78
N ALA A 232 3.26 6.25 -1.09
CA ALA A 232 3.38 6.90 -2.40
C ALA A 232 4.82 7.27 -2.78
N PRO A 233 5.69 7.79 -1.89
CA PRO A 233 7.10 8.03 -2.20
C PRO A 233 7.83 6.75 -2.64
N THR A 234 7.64 5.64 -1.95
CA THR A 234 8.26 4.35 -2.30
C THR A 234 7.83 3.87 -3.68
N LEU A 235 6.53 3.95 -4.00
CA LEU A 235 6.02 3.62 -5.34
C LEU A 235 6.60 4.58 -6.40
N GLY A 236 6.70 5.87 -6.07
CA GLY A 236 7.32 6.87 -6.95
C GLY A 236 8.79 6.55 -7.27
N ILE A 237 9.57 6.09 -6.29
CA ILE A 237 10.96 5.63 -6.47
C ILE A 237 10.98 4.38 -7.36
N MET A 238 10.19 3.36 -7.03
CA MET A 238 10.14 2.10 -7.78
C MET A 238 9.84 2.32 -9.26
N LEU A 239 8.74 3.03 -9.53
CA LEU A 239 8.30 3.32 -10.89
C LEU A 239 9.25 4.27 -11.62
N GLY A 240 9.66 5.33 -10.93
CA GLY A 240 10.55 6.34 -11.50
C GLY A 240 11.91 5.80 -11.87
N LEU A 241 12.51 4.92 -11.06
CA LEU A 241 13.77 4.25 -11.39
C LEU A 241 13.59 3.28 -12.56
N GLY A 242 12.57 2.39 -12.50
CA GLY A 242 12.32 1.43 -13.56
C GLY A 242 12.08 2.10 -14.91
N VAL A 243 11.08 2.96 -14.97
CA VAL A 243 10.64 3.67 -16.18
C VAL A 243 11.73 4.66 -16.67
N GLY A 244 12.37 5.38 -15.75
CA GLY A 244 13.38 6.38 -16.09
C GLY A 244 14.63 5.79 -16.75
N VAL A 245 15.10 4.64 -16.24
CA VAL A 245 16.25 3.94 -16.82
C VAL A 245 15.88 3.34 -18.17
N ASP A 246 14.71 2.73 -18.29
CA ASP A 246 14.23 2.09 -19.52
C ASP A 246 14.05 3.10 -20.64
N TYR A 247 13.29 4.18 -20.42
CA TYR A 247 13.07 5.22 -21.44
C TYR A 247 14.35 5.91 -21.88
N SER A 248 15.26 6.13 -20.93
CA SER A 248 16.58 6.69 -21.24
C SER A 248 17.42 5.75 -22.09
N LEU A 249 17.33 4.43 -21.88
CA LEU A 249 18.03 3.43 -22.69
C LEU A 249 17.62 3.51 -24.17
N PHE A 250 16.32 3.68 -24.47
CA PHE A 250 15.84 3.81 -25.86
C PHE A 250 16.43 5.04 -26.55
N ILE A 251 16.47 6.19 -25.88
CA ILE A 251 17.01 7.44 -26.45
C ILE A 251 18.55 7.34 -26.64
N VAL A 252 19.26 6.81 -25.60
CA VAL A 252 20.73 6.65 -25.65
C VAL A 252 21.17 5.68 -26.78
N THR A 253 20.46 4.55 -26.91
CA THR A 253 20.79 3.57 -27.97
C THR A 253 20.58 4.16 -29.38
N ARG A 254 19.51 4.94 -29.58
CA ARG A 254 19.21 5.63 -30.83
C ARG A 254 20.25 6.73 -31.14
N TYR A 255 20.56 7.54 -30.14
CA TYR A 255 21.59 8.57 -30.25
C TYR A 255 22.96 8.00 -30.69
N ARG A 256 23.40 6.93 -30.02
CA ARG A 256 24.68 6.27 -30.34
C ARG A 256 24.68 5.69 -31.76
N ARG A 257 23.57 5.14 -32.23
CA ARG A 257 23.42 4.67 -33.59
C ARG A 257 23.57 5.81 -34.60
N LEU A 258 22.90 6.95 -34.38
CA LEU A 258 22.99 8.12 -35.23
C LEU A 258 24.41 8.71 -35.30
N LEU A 259 25.16 8.70 -34.19
CA LEU A 259 26.57 9.06 -34.16
C LEU A 259 27.44 8.12 -35.03
N THR A 260 27.16 6.80 -35.03
CA THR A 260 27.89 5.84 -35.86
C THR A 260 27.54 5.95 -37.36
N GLU A 261 26.33 6.46 -37.66
CA GLU A 261 25.89 6.80 -39.02
C GLU A 261 26.49 8.12 -39.52
N GLY A 262 27.26 8.88 -38.67
CA GLY A 262 27.99 10.07 -39.03
C GLY A 262 27.27 11.40 -38.83
N HIS A 263 26.09 11.39 -38.16
CA HIS A 263 25.38 12.63 -37.88
C HIS A 263 26.13 13.48 -36.84
N PRO A 264 26.13 14.82 -36.97
CA PRO A 264 26.70 15.72 -35.97
C PRO A 264 25.88 15.68 -34.66
N VAL A 265 26.56 15.90 -33.51
CA VAL A 265 25.96 15.74 -32.15
C VAL A 265 24.61 16.45 -31.99
N PRO A 266 24.43 17.75 -32.36
CA PRO A 266 23.13 18.41 -32.19
C PRO A 266 21.99 17.78 -33.01
N GLU A 267 22.33 17.33 -34.22
CA GLU A 267 21.39 16.66 -35.12
C GLU A 267 21.06 15.24 -34.62
N ALA A 268 22.06 14.49 -34.15
CA ALA A 268 21.89 13.16 -33.57
C ALA A 268 20.97 13.21 -32.32
N VAL A 269 21.13 14.23 -31.45
CA VAL A 269 20.24 14.47 -30.30
C VAL A 269 18.82 14.79 -30.79
N ALA A 270 18.66 15.75 -31.71
CA ALA A 270 17.33 16.16 -32.20
C ALA A 270 16.60 15.00 -32.88
N ARG A 271 17.27 14.19 -33.71
CA ARG A 271 16.68 12.99 -34.34
C ARG A 271 16.35 11.89 -33.32
N ALA A 272 17.20 11.67 -32.30
CA ALA A 272 16.94 10.68 -31.26
C ALA A 272 15.70 11.04 -30.42
N VAL A 273 15.55 12.33 -30.08
CA VAL A 273 14.35 12.82 -29.38
C VAL A 273 13.11 12.76 -30.27
N ALA A 274 13.23 13.09 -31.57
CA ALA A 274 12.13 13.04 -32.51
C ALA A 274 11.57 11.63 -32.74
N THR A 275 12.46 10.61 -32.74
CA THR A 275 12.11 9.22 -33.04
C THR A 275 11.82 8.43 -31.72
N SER A 276 12.89 8.10 -30.96
CA SER A 276 12.73 7.32 -29.70
C SER A 276 11.99 8.11 -28.62
N GLY A 277 12.20 9.44 -28.53
CA GLY A 277 11.45 10.29 -27.60
C GLY A 277 9.95 10.35 -27.91
N GLY A 278 9.56 10.20 -29.19
CA GLY A 278 8.15 10.05 -29.57
C GLY A 278 7.51 8.79 -29.02
N ALA A 279 8.21 7.65 -29.09
CA ALA A 279 7.78 6.40 -28.49
C ALA A 279 7.69 6.53 -26.96
N VAL A 280 8.70 7.12 -26.32
CA VAL A 280 8.73 7.37 -24.86
C VAL A 280 7.56 8.25 -24.40
N LEU A 281 7.26 9.33 -25.13
CA LEU A 281 6.14 10.22 -24.81
C LEU A 281 4.78 9.51 -24.95
N PHE A 282 4.62 8.69 -25.99
CA PHE A 282 3.41 7.90 -26.17
C PHE A 282 3.26 6.85 -25.07
N ALA A 283 4.29 6.05 -24.88
CA ALA A 283 4.36 4.98 -23.91
C ALA A 283 4.21 5.48 -22.46
N GLY A 284 5.01 6.43 -22.06
CA GLY A 284 4.90 7.02 -20.73
C GLY A 284 3.59 7.78 -20.52
N GLY A 285 3.03 8.39 -21.59
CA GLY A 285 1.70 8.97 -21.55
C GLY A 285 0.60 7.96 -21.27
N THR A 286 0.70 6.73 -21.80
CA THR A 286 -0.24 5.65 -21.49
C THR A 286 -0.15 5.21 -20.04
N VAL A 287 1.05 5.14 -19.44
CA VAL A 287 1.23 4.87 -17.99
C VAL A 287 0.57 5.96 -17.15
N VAL A 288 0.84 7.23 -17.43
CA VAL A 288 0.24 8.35 -16.71
C VAL A 288 -1.29 8.31 -16.81
N LEU A 289 -1.84 8.09 -18.00
CA LEU A 289 -3.28 8.00 -18.21
C LEU A 289 -3.89 6.80 -17.47
N ALA A 290 -3.24 5.63 -17.48
CA ALA A 290 -3.71 4.45 -16.76
C ALA A 290 -3.74 4.69 -15.24
N LEU A 291 -2.72 5.36 -14.68
CA LEU A 291 -2.70 5.75 -13.27
C LEU A 291 -3.79 6.76 -12.92
N LEU A 292 -4.07 7.72 -13.81
CA LEU A 292 -5.17 8.68 -13.63
C LEU A 292 -6.55 8.02 -13.71
N CYS A 293 -6.70 6.90 -14.42
CA CYS A 293 -7.95 6.13 -14.48
C CYS A 293 -8.34 5.53 -13.11
N LEU A 294 -7.44 5.43 -12.15
CA LEU A 294 -7.76 5.05 -10.77
C LEU A 294 -8.76 6.00 -10.09
N TYR A 295 -8.94 7.20 -10.63
CA TYR A 295 -9.98 8.14 -10.23
C TYR A 295 -11.38 7.52 -10.29
N PHE A 296 -11.64 6.68 -11.29
CA PHE A 296 -12.97 6.10 -11.53
C PHE A 296 -13.34 5.00 -10.53
N GLY A 297 -12.38 4.49 -9.74
CA GLY A 297 -12.64 3.53 -8.66
C GLY A 297 -13.31 4.15 -7.43
N GLY A 298 -13.46 5.50 -7.36
CA GLY A 298 -14.19 6.17 -6.28
C GLY A 298 -13.58 6.04 -4.87
N ILE A 299 -12.37 5.47 -4.75
CA ILE A 299 -11.67 5.22 -3.49
C ILE A 299 -10.59 6.30 -3.29
N PRO A 300 -10.71 7.20 -2.29
CA PRO A 300 -9.81 8.34 -2.13
C PRO A 300 -8.33 7.93 -2.02
N GLN A 301 -8.01 6.93 -1.21
CA GLN A 301 -6.63 6.45 -1.03
C GLN A 301 -6.01 5.96 -2.34
N VAL A 302 -6.72 5.11 -3.11
CA VAL A 302 -6.26 4.57 -4.40
C VAL A 302 -6.10 5.66 -5.44
N ARG A 303 -7.04 6.60 -5.51
CA ARG A 303 -6.99 7.77 -6.39
C ARG A 303 -5.75 8.62 -6.10
N ASN A 304 -5.48 8.91 -4.83
CA ASN A 304 -4.35 9.75 -4.42
C ASN A 304 -3.01 9.06 -4.67
N LEU A 305 -2.93 7.73 -4.49
CA LEU A 305 -1.77 6.92 -4.92
C LEU A 305 -1.57 7.02 -6.43
N GLY A 306 -2.65 6.91 -7.20
CA GLY A 306 -2.61 7.07 -8.66
C GLY A 306 -2.10 8.44 -9.10
N TYR A 307 -2.56 9.52 -8.47
CA TYR A 307 -2.09 10.88 -8.75
C TYR A 307 -0.61 11.06 -8.41
N SER A 308 -0.17 10.59 -7.24
CA SER A 308 1.22 10.68 -6.82
C SER A 308 2.16 9.93 -7.78
N ALA A 309 1.79 8.70 -8.15
CA ALA A 309 2.53 7.91 -9.12
C ALA A 309 2.52 8.54 -10.53
N ALA A 310 1.39 9.08 -10.98
CA ALA A 310 1.27 9.76 -12.27
C ALA A 310 2.15 11.02 -12.34
N ILE A 311 2.20 11.83 -11.29
CA ILE A 311 3.09 13.00 -11.17
C ILE A 311 4.55 12.56 -11.24
N ALA A 312 4.96 11.56 -10.45
CA ALA A 312 6.32 11.05 -10.44
C ALA A 312 6.77 10.56 -11.84
N VAL A 313 5.94 9.73 -12.48
CA VAL A 313 6.21 9.22 -13.84
C VAL A 313 6.26 10.36 -14.88
N ALA A 314 5.34 11.32 -14.83
CA ALA A 314 5.32 12.46 -15.75
C ALA A 314 6.59 13.31 -15.64
N VAL A 315 7.10 13.55 -14.43
CA VAL A 315 8.36 14.27 -14.19
C VAL A 315 9.55 13.47 -14.73
N VAL A 316 9.58 12.16 -14.55
CA VAL A 316 10.62 11.27 -15.08
C VAL A 316 10.63 11.28 -16.64
N ILE A 317 9.45 11.25 -17.28
CA ILE A 317 9.33 11.39 -18.73
C ILE A 317 9.88 12.75 -19.20
N ALA A 318 9.52 13.83 -18.51
CA ALA A 318 10.04 15.16 -18.82
C ALA A 318 11.57 15.22 -18.69
N ALA A 319 12.16 14.55 -17.69
CA ALA A 319 13.61 14.43 -17.54
C ALA A 319 14.23 13.62 -18.69
N ALA A 320 13.63 12.52 -19.11
CA ALA A 320 14.10 11.71 -20.24
C ALA A 320 14.05 12.49 -21.58
N LEU A 321 13.10 13.41 -21.75
CA LEU A 321 12.95 14.20 -22.97
C LEU A 321 13.74 15.52 -22.97
N THR A 322 14.25 15.98 -21.81
CA THR A 322 14.95 17.28 -21.72
C THR A 322 16.29 17.18 -21.02
N PHE A 323 16.40 16.62 -19.82
CA PHE A 323 17.66 16.46 -19.09
C PHE A 323 18.62 15.49 -19.81
N LEU A 324 18.13 14.31 -20.21
CA LEU A 324 18.94 13.32 -20.90
C LEU A 324 19.50 13.86 -22.21
N PRO A 325 18.72 14.46 -23.14
CA PRO A 325 19.26 15.03 -24.37
C PRO A 325 20.27 16.15 -24.11
N ALA A 326 20.07 16.97 -23.07
CA ALA A 326 21.04 17.99 -22.67
C ALA A 326 22.37 17.35 -22.25
N GLY A 327 22.33 16.31 -21.42
CA GLY A 327 23.52 15.55 -21.00
C GLY A 327 24.25 14.88 -22.17
N LEU A 328 23.48 14.28 -23.10
CA LEU A 328 24.06 13.68 -24.32
C LEU A 328 24.71 14.71 -25.23
N ALA A 329 24.13 15.91 -25.35
CA ALA A 329 24.70 17.00 -26.12
C ALA A 329 26.05 17.48 -25.52
N LEU A 330 26.18 17.56 -24.20
CA LEU A 330 27.42 17.93 -23.52
C LEU A 330 28.51 16.85 -23.62
N LEU A 331 28.12 15.58 -23.48
CA LEU A 331 29.04 14.45 -23.59
C LEU A 331 29.52 14.24 -25.05
N GLY A 332 28.68 14.54 -26.01
CA GLY A 332 28.96 14.35 -27.42
C GLY A 332 29.42 12.92 -27.73
N SER A 333 30.50 12.79 -28.52
CA SER A 333 31.10 11.50 -28.90
C SER A 333 31.74 10.75 -27.71
N ARG A 334 32.05 11.47 -26.62
CA ARG A 334 32.60 10.87 -25.37
C ARG A 334 31.66 9.88 -24.70
N VAL A 335 30.38 9.87 -25.05
CA VAL A 335 29.41 8.87 -24.55
C VAL A 335 29.89 7.42 -24.75
N ASN A 336 30.76 7.16 -25.75
CA ASN A 336 31.39 5.87 -26.02
C ASN A 336 32.74 5.66 -25.29
N ALA A 337 33.17 6.61 -24.44
CA ALA A 337 34.42 6.49 -23.70
C ALA A 337 34.27 5.45 -22.57
N LEU A 338 35.41 4.93 -22.07
CA LEU A 338 35.48 3.85 -21.11
C LEU A 338 34.74 2.59 -21.59
N ALA A 339 34.94 2.23 -22.88
CA ALA A 339 34.36 0.99 -23.42
C ALA A 339 34.97 -0.24 -22.74
N VAL A 340 34.11 -1.05 -22.10
CA VAL A 340 34.49 -2.30 -21.43
C VAL A 340 34.77 -3.41 -22.43
N ARG A 341 34.19 -3.36 -23.63
CA ARG A 341 34.45 -4.30 -24.75
C ARG A 341 35.24 -3.60 -25.85
N ARG A 342 36.53 -3.81 -25.86
CA ARG A 342 37.42 -3.45 -26.99
C ARG A 342 37.30 -4.51 -28.07
N GLY A 343 36.50 -4.31 -29.11
CA GLY A 343 36.51 -5.21 -30.26
C GLY A 343 35.19 -5.54 -30.97
N GLY A 344 34.05 -5.05 -30.48
CA GLY A 344 32.76 -5.18 -31.17
C GLY A 344 32.39 -3.85 -31.87
N ARG A 345 32.26 -3.82 -33.20
CA ARG A 345 31.57 -2.72 -33.88
C ARG A 345 30.21 -2.52 -33.26
N ALA A 346 30.07 -1.50 -32.41
CA ALA A 346 28.79 -1.08 -31.86
C ALA A 346 27.85 -0.77 -33.05
N GLY A 347 26.88 -1.63 -33.31
CA GLY A 347 25.81 -1.36 -34.28
C GLY A 347 25.73 -2.27 -35.49
N ALA A 348 26.65 -3.21 -35.72
CA ALA A 348 26.44 -4.19 -36.80
C ALA A 348 25.38 -5.21 -36.40
N PRO A 349 24.27 -5.37 -37.15
CA PRO A 349 23.38 -6.52 -36.97
C PRO A 349 24.20 -7.77 -37.31
N ALA A 350 24.52 -8.60 -36.34
CA ALA A 350 25.07 -9.92 -36.61
C ALA A 350 23.96 -10.73 -37.27
N GLU A 351 23.99 -10.82 -38.61
CA GLU A 351 23.20 -11.76 -39.38
C GLU A 351 23.56 -13.18 -38.91
N GLY A 352 22.91 -13.66 -37.87
CA GLY A 352 23.15 -14.98 -37.20
C GLY A 352 23.26 -14.98 -35.69
N GLY A 353 23.07 -13.86 -35.00
CA GLY A 353 23.06 -13.78 -33.53
C GLY A 353 21.95 -14.58 -32.88
N LEU A 354 22.04 -14.82 -31.54
CA LEU A 354 21.06 -15.56 -30.73
C LEU A 354 19.63 -15.11 -31.01
N TRP A 355 19.37 -13.83 -31.05
CA TRP A 355 18.05 -13.25 -31.23
C TRP A 355 17.46 -13.50 -32.61
N ALA A 356 18.30 -13.45 -33.66
CA ALA A 356 17.89 -13.81 -35.01
C ALA A 356 17.60 -15.32 -35.14
N ARG A 357 18.31 -16.18 -34.41
CA ARG A 357 17.99 -17.62 -34.32
C ARG A 357 16.65 -17.86 -33.64
N TRP A 358 16.44 -17.19 -32.51
CA TRP A 358 15.17 -17.25 -31.78
C TRP A 358 13.98 -16.80 -32.65
N ALA A 359 14.08 -15.63 -33.29
CA ALA A 359 13.03 -15.13 -34.18
C ALA A 359 12.72 -16.12 -35.31
N ARG A 360 13.73 -16.83 -35.84
CA ARG A 360 13.54 -17.89 -36.83
C ARG A 360 12.88 -19.15 -36.27
N VAL A 361 13.17 -19.51 -35.02
CA VAL A 361 12.50 -20.66 -34.35
C VAL A 361 11.02 -20.34 -34.16
N VAL A 362 10.68 -19.16 -33.63
CA VAL A 362 9.29 -18.69 -33.50
C VAL A 362 8.61 -18.65 -34.89
N GLY A 363 9.32 -18.16 -35.92
CA GLY A 363 8.82 -18.11 -37.28
C GLY A 363 8.60 -19.47 -37.93
N ARG A 364 9.37 -20.50 -37.53
CA ARG A 364 9.19 -21.90 -38.05
C ARG A 364 8.04 -22.62 -37.39
N HIS A 365 7.82 -22.41 -36.10
CA HIS A 365 6.83 -23.11 -35.27
C HIS A 365 5.91 -22.13 -34.51
N PRO A 366 5.16 -21.25 -35.23
CA PRO A 366 4.39 -20.20 -34.56
C PRO A 366 3.26 -20.73 -33.67
N VAL A 367 2.60 -21.85 -34.07
CA VAL A 367 1.54 -22.48 -33.28
C VAL A 367 2.09 -23.06 -31.97
N ALA A 368 3.20 -23.79 -32.03
CA ALA A 368 3.84 -24.37 -30.85
C ALA A 368 4.37 -23.26 -29.89
N ALA A 369 4.94 -22.19 -30.45
CA ALA A 369 5.42 -21.05 -29.67
C ALA A 369 4.28 -20.32 -28.93
N ALA A 370 3.17 -20.04 -29.63
CA ALA A 370 1.99 -19.44 -29.02
C ALA A 370 1.38 -20.36 -27.95
N ALA A 371 1.19 -21.66 -28.28
CA ALA A 371 0.59 -22.62 -27.34
C ALA A 371 1.43 -22.80 -26.07
N LEU A 372 2.76 -22.92 -26.19
CA LEU A 372 3.66 -23.05 -25.03
C LEU A 372 3.63 -21.79 -24.15
N GLY A 373 3.70 -20.60 -24.80
CA GLY A 373 3.63 -19.35 -24.05
C GLY A 373 2.30 -19.15 -23.34
N VAL A 374 1.17 -19.39 -24.03
CA VAL A 374 -0.16 -19.30 -23.41
C VAL A 374 -0.34 -20.33 -22.30
N LEU A 375 0.10 -21.58 -22.51
CA LEU A 375 0.02 -22.61 -21.47
C LEU A 375 0.80 -22.21 -20.20
N LEU A 376 2.02 -21.72 -20.37
CA LEU A 376 2.82 -21.21 -19.24
C LEU A 376 2.07 -20.12 -18.46
N LEU A 377 1.49 -19.14 -19.18
CA LEU A 377 0.78 -18.04 -18.57
C LEU A 377 -0.51 -18.50 -17.86
N VAL A 378 -1.25 -19.43 -18.46
CA VAL A 378 -2.46 -20.00 -17.85
C VAL A 378 -2.10 -20.75 -16.56
N VAL A 379 -1.03 -21.57 -16.58
CA VAL A 379 -0.58 -22.27 -15.36
C VAL A 379 -0.21 -21.29 -14.25
N LEU A 380 0.52 -20.22 -14.59
CA LEU A 380 0.86 -19.18 -13.60
C LEU A 380 -0.38 -18.41 -13.11
N ALA A 381 -1.41 -18.29 -13.93
CA ALA A 381 -2.65 -17.59 -13.58
C ALA A 381 -3.61 -18.42 -12.72
N LEU A 382 -3.46 -19.76 -12.63
CA LEU A 382 -4.40 -20.61 -11.91
C LEU A 382 -4.69 -20.16 -10.46
N PRO A 383 -3.69 -19.78 -9.65
CA PRO A 383 -3.95 -19.37 -8.25
C PRO A 383 -4.78 -18.07 -8.13
N VAL A 384 -4.90 -17.25 -9.17
CA VAL A 384 -5.65 -15.97 -9.08
C VAL A 384 -7.12 -16.17 -8.70
N THR A 385 -7.70 -17.33 -8.98
CA THR A 385 -9.10 -17.65 -8.63
C THR A 385 -9.34 -17.73 -7.12
N GLN A 386 -8.28 -17.82 -6.34
CA GLN A 386 -8.31 -17.93 -4.87
C GLN A 386 -7.84 -16.63 -4.20
N ILE A 387 -7.72 -15.53 -4.95
CA ILE A 387 -7.25 -14.27 -4.41
C ILE A 387 -8.16 -13.76 -3.28
N SER A 388 -7.57 -13.51 -2.12
CA SER A 388 -8.20 -12.91 -0.96
C SER A 388 -7.54 -11.56 -0.69
N LEU A 389 -8.32 -10.49 -0.81
CA LEU A 389 -7.85 -9.13 -0.57
C LEU A 389 -7.94 -8.82 0.91
N GLY A 390 -6.91 -8.19 1.48
CA GLY A 390 -6.85 -7.84 2.88
C GLY A 390 -5.87 -6.71 3.16
N ALA A 391 -5.56 -6.51 4.43
CA ALA A 391 -4.47 -5.66 4.88
C ALA A 391 -3.50 -6.50 5.72
N PRO A 392 -2.18 -6.33 5.56
CA PRO A 392 -1.23 -6.95 6.48
C PRO A 392 -1.40 -6.33 7.87
N ASP A 393 -1.22 -7.14 8.90
CA ASP A 393 -1.16 -6.64 10.27
C ASP A 393 0.30 -6.38 10.71
N THR A 394 0.48 -5.71 11.84
CA THR A 394 1.80 -5.37 12.36
C THR A 394 2.61 -6.59 12.79
N GLY A 395 1.97 -7.75 12.97
CA GLY A 395 2.61 -9.04 13.22
C GLY A 395 3.43 -9.58 12.04
N GLN A 396 3.35 -8.94 10.88
CA GLN A 396 4.09 -9.31 9.66
C GLN A 396 5.30 -8.40 9.40
N LEU A 397 5.52 -7.40 10.26
CA LEU A 397 6.69 -6.53 10.21
C LEU A 397 7.94 -7.26 10.78
N PRO A 398 9.15 -6.76 10.49
CA PRO A 398 10.38 -7.31 11.05
C PRO A 398 10.37 -7.30 12.60
N LEU A 399 10.91 -8.35 13.22
CA LEU A 399 10.99 -8.52 14.68
C LEU A 399 11.67 -7.34 15.41
N SER A 400 12.50 -6.57 14.72
CA SER A 400 13.20 -5.41 15.28
C SER A 400 12.32 -4.17 15.41
N THR A 401 11.11 -4.16 14.85
CA THR A 401 10.22 -2.99 14.87
C THR A 401 9.37 -2.96 16.14
N THR A 402 9.12 -1.74 16.67
CA THR A 402 8.33 -1.57 17.89
C THR A 402 6.87 -2.04 17.71
N ALA A 403 6.28 -1.83 16.53
CA ALA A 403 4.93 -2.31 16.23
C ALA A 403 4.83 -3.85 16.28
N ARG A 404 5.84 -4.57 15.74
CA ARG A 404 5.89 -6.03 15.82
C ARG A 404 6.05 -6.51 17.27
N GLN A 405 6.94 -5.91 18.03
CA GLN A 405 7.13 -6.25 19.44
C GLN A 405 5.86 -6.02 20.25
N ALA A 406 5.16 -4.89 20.04
CA ALA A 406 3.88 -4.62 20.67
C ALA A 406 2.81 -5.65 20.28
N PHE A 407 2.77 -6.06 19.01
CA PHE A 407 1.87 -7.12 18.55
C PHE A 407 2.13 -8.45 19.26
N ASP A 408 3.40 -8.87 19.34
CA ASP A 408 3.78 -10.13 19.95
C ASP A 408 3.53 -10.13 21.48
N HIS A 409 3.84 -9.02 22.18
CA HIS A 409 3.55 -8.86 23.60
C HIS A 409 2.03 -8.81 23.88
N THR A 410 1.27 -8.09 23.06
CA THR A 410 -0.22 -8.04 23.17
C THR A 410 -0.81 -9.44 22.94
N THR A 411 -0.31 -10.15 21.92
CA THR A 411 -0.76 -11.54 21.66
C THR A 411 -0.49 -12.46 22.83
N ARG A 412 0.70 -12.34 23.46
CA ARG A 412 1.08 -13.15 24.64
C ARG A 412 0.21 -12.84 25.85
N GLY A 413 -0.11 -11.57 26.09
CA GLY A 413 -0.86 -11.16 27.30
C GLY A 413 -2.36 -11.23 27.17
N PHE A 414 -2.93 -10.98 25.99
CA PHE A 414 -4.37 -10.73 25.81
C PHE A 414 -5.00 -11.51 24.65
N GLY A 415 -4.22 -12.34 23.95
CA GLY A 415 -4.66 -13.06 22.76
C GLY A 415 -4.48 -12.26 21.47
N ILE A 416 -4.43 -12.98 20.34
CA ILE A 416 -4.09 -12.42 19.02
C ILE A 416 -5.11 -11.37 18.54
N GLY A 417 -6.37 -11.54 18.88
CA GLY A 417 -7.46 -10.64 18.49
C GLY A 417 -7.41 -9.27 19.15
N ALA A 418 -6.71 -9.13 20.28
CA ALA A 418 -6.52 -7.85 20.96
C ALA A 418 -5.72 -6.84 20.12
N ASN A 419 -5.00 -7.31 19.07
CA ASN A 419 -4.31 -6.46 18.10
C ASN A 419 -5.23 -5.82 17.05
N GLY A 420 -6.49 -6.27 16.97
CA GLY A 420 -7.45 -5.76 15.98
C GLY A 420 -8.83 -5.48 16.57
N PRO A 421 -8.94 -4.61 17.57
CA PRO A 421 -10.21 -4.32 18.21
C PRO A 421 -11.19 -3.68 17.22
N LEU A 422 -12.47 -4.08 17.31
CA LEU A 422 -13.57 -3.52 16.54
C LEU A 422 -14.31 -2.50 17.39
N LEU A 423 -14.45 -1.27 16.90
CA LEU A 423 -15.20 -0.21 17.57
C LEU A 423 -16.68 -0.28 17.16
N VAL A 424 -17.57 -0.49 18.11
CA VAL A 424 -19.01 -0.42 17.86
C VAL A 424 -19.54 0.91 18.36
N ALA A 425 -19.78 1.84 17.43
CA ALA A 425 -20.31 3.17 17.69
C ALA A 425 -21.83 3.15 17.62
N VAL A 426 -22.52 3.71 18.62
CA VAL A 426 -23.97 3.67 18.73
C VAL A 426 -24.55 5.09 18.79
N ASP A 427 -25.44 5.42 17.87
CA ASP A 427 -26.29 6.63 17.92
C ASP A 427 -27.51 6.30 18.80
N VAL A 428 -27.59 6.94 19.96
CA VAL A 428 -28.56 6.61 21.01
C VAL A 428 -29.72 7.58 20.97
N ARG A 429 -30.90 7.06 20.59
CA ARG A 429 -32.15 7.83 20.56
C ARG A 429 -33.29 7.02 21.18
N PRO A 430 -34.07 7.54 22.14
CA PRO A 430 -33.78 8.76 22.93
C PRO A 430 -32.44 8.60 23.71
N PRO A 431 -31.89 9.67 24.32
CA PRO A 431 -30.64 9.61 25.07
C PRO A 431 -30.60 8.48 26.09
N ALA A 432 -29.40 7.93 26.32
CA ALA A 432 -29.19 6.86 27.30
C ALA A 432 -29.58 7.32 28.71
N HIS A 433 -30.19 6.42 29.46
CA HIS A 433 -30.60 6.68 30.83
C HIS A 433 -30.22 5.48 31.73
N PRO A 434 -29.95 5.74 33.01
CA PRO A 434 -29.70 4.70 33.99
C PRO A 434 -30.85 3.65 34.06
N ASP A 435 -30.50 2.40 34.34
CA ASP A 435 -31.52 1.37 34.62
C ASP A 435 -32.11 1.51 36.03
N ARG A 436 -33.07 2.45 36.16
CA ARG A 436 -33.73 2.76 37.43
C ARG A 436 -34.38 1.53 38.09
N LYS A 437 -34.85 0.58 37.29
CA LYS A 437 -35.50 -0.61 37.84
C LYS A 437 -34.51 -1.52 38.55
N GLN A 438 -33.39 -1.79 37.93
CA GLN A 438 -32.34 -2.61 38.56
C GLN A 438 -31.70 -1.86 39.73
N LEU A 439 -31.51 -0.56 39.64
CA LEU A 439 -30.99 0.28 40.71
C LEU A 439 -31.93 0.24 41.94
N GLU A 440 -33.24 0.41 41.75
CA GLU A 440 -34.22 0.30 42.82
C GLU A 440 -34.25 -1.11 43.44
N GLN A 441 -34.11 -2.16 42.62
CA GLN A 441 -34.04 -3.54 43.13
C GLN A 441 -32.78 -3.76 43.95
N LEU A 442 -31.62 -3.27 43.50
CA LEU A 442 -30.37 -3.38 44.25
C LEU A 442 -30.46 -2.65 45.58
N ARG A 443 -30.99 -1.43 45.61
CA ARG A 443 -31.21 -0.66 46.85
C ARG A 443 -32.16 -1.33 47.79
N GLN A 444 -33.24 -1.92 47.30
CA GLN A 444 -34.17 -2.70 48.13
C GLN A 444 -33.47 -3.94 48.72
N GLN A 445 -32.63 -4.63 47.96
CA GLN A 445 -31.86 -5.76 48.49
C GLN A 445 -30.84 -5.33 49.56
N GLN A 446 -30.20 -4.18 49.36
CA GLN A 446 -29.28 -3.62 50.34
C GLN A 446 -29.99 -3.26 51.61
N GLN A 447 -31.13 -2.57 51.53
CA GLN A 447 -31.97 -2.22 52.71
C GLN A 447 -32.45 -3.49 53.48
N GLN A 448 -32.90 -4.50 52.74
CA GLN A 448 -33.30 -5.77 53.39
C GLN A 448 -32.11 -6.48 54.05
N ALA A 449 -30.92 -6.42 53.50
CA ALA A 449 -29.72 -7.00 54.08
C ALA A 449 -29.28 -6.22 55.34
N GLU A 450 -29.38 -4.88 55.33
CA GLU A 450 -29.12 -4.02 56.48
C GLU A 450 -30.15 -4.27 57.60
N GLU A 451 -31.44 -4.34 57.29
CA GLU A 451 -32.50 -4.68 58.24
C GLU A 451 -32.28 -6.07 58.90
N GLN A 452 -31.94 -7.08 58.08
CA GLN A 452 -31.62 -8.42 58.61
C GLN A 452 -30.36 -8.41 59.49
N GLN A 453 -29.36 -7.63 59.17
CA GLN A 453 -28.16 -7.49 59.97
C GLN A 453 -28.46 -6.79 61.27
N GLN A 454 -29.33 -5.77 61.25
CA GLN A 454 -29.75 -5.05 62.44
C GLN A 454 -30.62 -5.93 63.37
N GLU A 455 -31.61 -6.70 62.84
CA GLU A 455 -32.34 -7.70 63.57
C GLU A 455 -31.46 -8.80 64.17
N ALA A 456 -30.39 -9.20 63.46
CA ALA A 456 -29.43 -10.18 63.99
C ALA A 456 -28.62 -9.62 65.16
N ILE A 457 -28.25 -8.33 65.08
CA ILE A 457 -27.56 -7.62 66.18
C ILE A 457 -28.50 -7.50 67.38
N GLU A 458 -29.74 -7.05 67.21
CA GLU A 458 -30.72 -6.91 68.28
C GLU A 458 -31.06 -8.26 68.93
N SER A 459 -31.25 -9.29 68.12
CA SER A 459 -31.57 -10.64 68.69
C SER A 459 -30.34 -11.26 69.34
N GLY A 460 -29.13 -11.07 68.80
CA GLY A 460 -27.89 -11.52 69.42
C GLY A 460 -27.57 -10.79 70.72
N THR A 461 -27.80 -9.49 70.76
CA THR A 461 -27.65 -8.70 71.99
C THR A 461 -28.59 -9.16 73.08
N ALA A 462 -29.90 -9.35 72.79
CA ALA A 462 -30.88 -9.85 73.73
C ALA A 462 -30.52 -11.27 74.24
N GLN A 463 -29.95 -12.14 73.41
CA GLN A 463 -29.51 -13.45 73.77
C GLN A 463 -28.33 -13.44 74.77
N LEU A 464 -27.33 -12.62 74.50
CA LEU A 464 -26.09 -12.41 75.26
C LEU A 464 -26.45 -11.78 76.66
N GLU A 465 -27.35 -10.79 76.66
CA GLU A 465 -27.91 -10.22 77.92
C GLU A 465 -28.61 -11.28 78.78
N ALA A 466 -29.37 -12.19 78.16
CA ALA A 466 -30.03 -13.28 78.86
C ALA A 466 -29.00 -14.30 79.43
N GLU A 467 -27.83 -14.42 78.82
CA GLU A 467 -26.74 -15.24 79.36
C GLU A 467 -25.86 -14.52 80.39
N GLY A 468 -26.21 -13.25 80.75
CA GLY A 468 -25.58 -12.49 81.82
C GLY A 468 -24.40 -11.62 81.40
N VAL A 469 -24.22 -11.34 80.12
CA VAL A 469 -23.22 -10.40 79.62
C VAL A 469 -23.71 -8.97 79.82
N PRO A 470 -22.87 -8.01 80.26
CA PRO A 470 -23.29 -6.61 80.41
C PRO A 470 -23.76 -6.00 79.05
N PRO A 471 -24.78 -5.12 79.07
CA PRO A 471 -25.40 -4.62 77.81
C PRO A 471 -24.46 -4.06 76.85
N ASP A 472 -23.47 -3.27 77.29
CA ASP A 472 -22.46 -2.65 76.42
C ASP A 472 -21.50 -3.66 75.76
N GLU A 473 -21.20 -4.78 76.49
CA GLU A 473 -20.35 -5.87 75.96
C GLU A 473 -21.19 -6.80 75.08
N ALA A 474 -22.45 -7.03 75.38
CA ALA A 474 -23.38 -7.85 74.62
C ALA A 474 -23.65 -7.23 73.22
N GLU A 475 -23.85 -5.88 73.11
CA GLU A 475 -24.05 -5.19 71.87
C GLU A 475 -22.77 -5.22 71.04
N ALA A 476 -21.59 -5.02 71.67
CA ALA A 476 -20.29 -5.06 70.94
C ALA A 476 -20.00 -6.47 70.38
N GLU A 477 -20.30 -7.54 71.17
CA GLU A 477 -20.06 -8.92 70.75
C GLU A 477 -21.08 -9.39 69.71
N ALA A 478 -22.35 -9.00 69.82
CA ALA A 478 -23.38 -9.26 68.79
C ALA A 478 -23.09 -8.54 67.51
N THR A 479 -22.59 -7.26 67.57
CA THR A 479 -22.15 -6.51 66.41
C THR A 479 -20.98 -7.18 65.73
N GLN A 480 -20.00 -7.62 66.50
CA GLN A 480 -18.80 -8.32 65.94
C GLN A 480 -19.20 -9.67 65.32
N GLN A 481 -20.15 -10.41 65.89
CA GLN A 481 -20.65 -11.64 65.29
C GLN A 481 -21.47 -11.37 64.01
N ALA A 482 -22.30 -10.34 63.95
CA ALA A 482 -23.09 -9.95 62.80
C ALA A 482 -22.20 -9.42 61.69
N GLU A 483 -21.14 -8.65 62.01
CA GLU A 483 -20.13 -8.19 61.00
C GLU A 483 -19.32 -9.36 60.45
N ALA A 484 -19.00 -10.35 61.25
CA ALA A 484 -18.29 -11.57 60.80
C ALA A 484 -19.14 -12.43 59.83
N GLN A 485 -20.48 -12.34 59.94
CA GLN A 485 -21.45 -13.02 59.06
C GLN A 485 -21.92 -12.13 57.90
N GLY A 486 -21.67 -10.83 58.02
CA GLY A 486 -22.01 -9.85 56.97
C GLY A 486 -21.15 -9.94 55.70
N PRO A 487 -21.47 -9.12 54.68
CA PRO A 487 -20.75 -9.13 53.43
C PRO A 487 -19.29 -8.70 53.63
N THR A 488 -18.37 -9.46 53.05
CA THR A 488 -16.94 -9.16 53.09
C THR A 488 -16.64 -7.80 52.45
N GLN A 489 -15.51 -7.17 52.78
CA GLN A 489 -15.08 -5.92 52.19
C GLN A 489 -15.01 -6.03 50.64
N ALA A 490 -14.69 -7.20 50.09
CA ALA A 490 -14.70 -7.44 48.65
C ALA A 490 -16.12 -7.39 48.07
N GLN A 491 -17.09 -7.99 48.75
CA GLN A 491 -18.51 -7.95 48.36
C GLN A 491 -19.08 -6.53 48.45
N GLN A 492 -18.77 -5.80 49.52
CA GLN A 492 -19.20 -4.39 49.66
C GLN A 492 -18.63 -3.50 48.54
N ARG A 493 -17.36 -3.71 48.13
CA ARG A 493 -16.78 -3.01 47.01
C ARG A 493 -17.46 -3.39 45.69
N GLN A 494 -17.76 -4.65 45.47
CA GLN A 494 -18.51 -5.11 44.30
C GLN A 494 -19.90 -4.48 44.22
N THR A 495 -20.66 -4.50 45.31
CA THR A 495 -22.00 -3.91 45.36
C THR A 495 -21.95 -2.40 45.07
N LYS A 496 -20.95 -1.68 45.62
CA LYS A 496 -20.79 -0.26 45.38
C LYS A 496 -20.43 0.01 43.91
N GLN A 497 -19.57 -0.79 43.32
CA GLN A 497 -19.24 -0.68 41.87
C GLN A 497 -20.45 -0.98 40.97
N GLU A 498 -21.28 -1.94 41.36
CA GLU A 498 -22.53 -2.26 40.67
C GLU A 498 -23.55 -1.11 40.78
N GLU A 499 -23.66 -0.49 41.94
CA GLU A 499 -24.51 0.70 42.14
C GLU A 499 -24.03 1.88 41.29
N GLU A 500 -22.75 2.22 41.33
CA GLU A 500 -22.15 3.26 40.52
C GLU A 500 -22.35 3.00 39.00
N PHE A 501 -22.25 1.73 38.57
CA PHE A 501 -22.55 1.36 37.18
C PHE A 501 -24.04 1.57 36.86
N LEU A 502 -24.95 1.12 37.72
CA LEU A 502 -26.39 1.26 37.51
C LEU A 502 -26.88 2.71 37.56
N GLU A 503 -26.18 3.61 38.25
CA GLU A 503 -26.42 5.07 38.23
C GLU A 503 -25.94 5.73 36.95
N SER A 504 -25.05 5.09 36.21
CA SER A 504 -24.51 5.65 34.99
C SER A 504 -25.41 5.40 33.77
N PRO A 505 -25.42 6.26 32.75
CA PRO A 505 -26.12 6.02 31.47
C PRO A 505 -25.64 4.76 30.74
N ALA A 506 -24.47 4.21 31.08
CA ALA A 506 -23.94 2.98 30.51
C ALA A 506 -24.77 1.72 30.88
N SER A 507 -25.57 1.81 31.94
CA SER A 507 -26.49 0.74 32.37
C SER A 507 -27.79 0.69 31.56
N ASP A 508 -28.00 1.59 30.57
CA ASP A 508 -29.21 1.58 29.73
C ASP A 508 -29.48 0.16 29.19
N PRO A 509 -30.69 -0.40 29.48
CA PRO A 509 -31.02 -1.79 29.12
C PRO A 509 -30.82 -2.11 27.63
N ARG A 510 -30.99 -1.12 26.76
CA ARG A 510 -30.80 -1.26 25.31
C ARG A 510 -29.29 -1.48 24.96
N LEU A 511 -28.41 -0.70 25.61
CA LEU A 511 -26.95 -0.81 25.43
C LEU A 511 -26.40 -2.09 26.06
N VAL A 512 -26.88 -2.45 27.25
CA VAL A 512 -26.50 -3.71 27.92
C VAL A 512 -26.95 -4.93 27.12
N LYS A 513 -28.16 -4.91 26.54
CA LYS A 513 -28.65 -5.97 25.65
C LYS A 513 -27.75 -6.09 24.41
N LEU A 514 -27.40 -4.96 23.75
CA LEU A 514 -26.51 -4.93 22.60
C LEU A 514 -25.14 -5.52 22.94
N ARG A 515 -24.52 -5.04 24.05
CA ARG A 515 -23.23 -5.54 24.52
C ARG A 515 -23.26 -7.05 24.78
N LYS A 516 -24.26 -7.54 25.48
CA LYS A 516 -24.44 -8.98 25.76
C LYS A 516 -24.55 -9.79 24.46
N ARG A 517 -25.33 -9.30 23.49
CA ARG A 517 -25.51 -9.99 22.21
C ARG A 517 -24.20 -10.05 21.41
N ILE A 518 -23.42 -8.98 21.38
CA ILE A 518 -22.11 -8.95 20.72
C ILE A 518 -21.13 -9.88 21.45
N ASN A 519 -21.11 -9.87 22.78
CA ASN A 519 -20.22 -10.73 23.57
C ASN A 519 -20.49 -12.24 23.42
N HIS A 520 -21.71 -12.62 23.00
CA HIS A 520 -22.07 -14.00 22.68
C HIS A 520 -22.03 -14.31 21.18
N ALA A 521 -21.57 -13.37 20.38
CA ALA A 521 -21.39 -13.61 18.94
C ALA A 521 -20.23 -14.59 18.72
N ARG A 522 -20.32 -15.33 17.64
CA ARG A 522 -19.30 -16.30 17.27
C ARG A 522 -17.95 -15.60 17.03
N ASP A 523 -16.87 -16.21 17.50
CA ASP A 523 -15.49 -15.72 17.33
C ASP A 523 -15.24 -14.29 17.89
N VAL A 524 -16.01 -13.88 18.92
CA VAL A 524 -15.77 -12.70 19.75
C VAL A 524 -15.36 -13.16 21.15
N ASP A 525 -14.15 -12.79 21.58
CA ASP A 525 -13.59 -13.21 22.88
C ASP A 525 -14.08 -12.33 24.03
N ALA A 526 -14.18 -11.02 23.79
CA ALA A 526 -14.57 -10.07 24.82
C ALA A 526 -15.19 -8.79 24.23
N VAL A 527 -16.03 -8.13 25.03
CA VAL A 527 -16.56 -6.80 24.73
C VAL A 527 -16.34 -5.88 25.93
N SER A 528 -15.75 -4.71 25.69
CA SER A 528 -15.50 -3.71 26.74
C SER A 528 -16.77 -3.22 27.40
N GLN A 529 -16.64 -2.50 28.50
CA GLN A 529 -17.74 -1.71 29.04
C GLN A 529 -18.15 -0.61 28.04
N VAL A 530 -19.41 -0.21 28.13
CA VAL A 530 -19.97 0.85 27.28
C VAL A 530 -19.52 2.20 27.81
N THR A 531 -18.93 3.01 26.95
CA THR A 531 -18.66 4.44 27.23
C THR A 531 -19.75 5.27 26.58
N VAL A 532 -20.42 6.12 27.33
CA VAL A 532 -21.53 6.98 26.86
C VAL A 532 -21.08 8.44 26.84
N SER A 533 -21.50 9.18 25.83
CA SER A 533 -21.24 10.63 25.72
C SER A 533 -21.95 11.41 26.86
N SER A 534 -21.42 12.58 27.19
CA SER A 534 -21.97 13.43 28.27
C SER A 534 -23.43 13.86 28.05
N ASP A 535 -23.88 13.93 26.78
CA ASP A 535 -25.27 14.23 26.40
C ASP A 535 -26.15 12.99 26.30
N GLY A 536 -25.61 11.79 26.55
CA GLY A 536 -26.30 10.52 26.44
C GLY A 536 -26.69 10.07 25.04
N THR A 537 -26.30 10.82 24.00
CA THR A 537 -26.77 10.57 22.61
C THR A 537 -25.81 9.74 21.78
N GLY A 538 -24.64 9.42 22.30
CA GLY A 538 -23.62 8.57 21.68
C GLY A 538 -23.08 7.54 22.65
N ALA A 539 -22.78 6.35 22.18
CA ALA A 539 -22.08 5.35 22.96
C ALA A 539 -21.06 4.60 22.11
N VAL A 540 -20.03 4.04 22.76
CA VAL A 540 -19.05 3.18 22.11
C VAL A 540 -18.71 1.98 22.98
N MET A 541 -18.48 0.84 22.37
CA MET A 541 -17.92 -0.35 22.97
C MET A 541 -16.92 -0.99 22.01
N THR A 542 -15.93 -1.70 22.55
CA THR A 542 -14.88 -2.36 21.78
C THR A 542 -15.10 -3.87 21.84
N ALA A 543 -15.27 -4.52 20.70
CA ALA A 543 -15.32 -5.97 20.58
C ALA A 543 -13.94 -6.50 20.13
N ILE A 544 -13.46 -7.54 20.80
CA ILE A 544 -12.18 -8.20 20.53
C ILE A 544 -12.49 -9.53 19.84
N PRO A 545 -12.08 -9.70 18.55
CA PRO A 545 -12.20 -10.97 17.83
C PRO A 545 -11.27 -12.04 18.43
N SER A 546 -11.55 -13.32 18.18
CA SER A 546 -10.67 -14.43 18.60
C SER A 546 -9.49 -14.68 17.62
N SER A 547 -9.47 -13.99 16.48
CA SER A 547 -8.46 -14.16 15.42
C SER A 547 -7.71 -12.86 15.11
N SER A 548 -6.58 -12.98 14.39
CA SER A 548 -5.76 -11.81 14.03
C SER A 548 -6.55 -10.82 13.16
N PRO A 549 -6.16 -9.53 13.14
CA PRO A 549 -6.80 -8.51 12.30
C PRO A 549 -6.86 -8.85 10.82
N SER A 550 -5.82 -9.54 10.31
CA SER A 550 -5.68 -9.92 8.91
C SER A 550 -6.39 -11.23 8.54
N ALA A 551 -6.92 -11.98 9.52
CA ALA A 551 -7.55 -13.27 9.29
C ALA A 551 -8.92 -13.16 8.61
N GLU A 552 -9.26 -14.12 7.76
CA GLU A 552 -10.57 -14.22 7.11
C GLU A 552 -11.71 -14.35 8.14
N ARG A 553 -11.46 -15.07 9.24
CA ARG A 553 -12.42 -15.19 10.36
C ARG A 553 -12.80 -13.84 10.96
N THR A 554 -11.86 -12.89 11.08
CA THR A 554 -12.15 -11.54 11.57
C THR A 554 -13.07 -10.78 10.60
N ARG A 555 -12.90 -10.99 9.28
CA ARG A 555 -13.83 -10.46 8.27
C ARG A 555 -15.24 -11.03 8.46
N ASP A 556 -15.35 -12.33 8.70
CA ASP A 556 -16.64 -12.98 8.96
C ASP A 556 -17.30 -12.40 10.23
N VAL A 557 -16.53 -12.20 11.31
CA VAL A 557 -17.03 -11.54 12.54
C VAL A 557 -17.59 -10.15 12.22
N VAL A 558 -16.89 -9.33 11.45
CA VAL A 558 -17.39 -7.97 11.10
C VAL A 558 -18.69 -8.05 10.31
N ARG A 559 -18.81 -8.98 9.35
CA ARG A 559 -20.04 -9.20 8.57
C ARG A 559 -21.18 -9.71 9.47
N ASP A 560 -20.93 -10.73 10.30
CA ASP A 560 -21.93 -11.28 11.22
C ASP A 560 -22.44 -10.20 12.20
N LEU A 561 -21.55 -9.35 12.70
CA LEU A 561 -21.93 -8.23 13.56
C LEU A 561 -22.84 -7.24 12.83
N ARG A 562 -22.54 -6.89 11.59
CA ARG A 562 -23.30 -5.90 10.81
C ARG A 562 -24.64 -6.43 10.31
N ASP A 563 -24.66 -7.69 9.83
CA ASP A 563 -25.80 -8.23 9.10
C ASP A 563 -26.81 -8.95 10.00
N ASP A 564 -26.36 -9.55 11.12
CA ASP A 564 -27.23 -10.37 11.98
C ASP A 564 -27.26 -9.90 13.45
N VAL A 565 -26.10 -9.83 14.11
CA VAL A 565 -26.00 -9.65 15.56
C VAL A 565 -26.54 -8.29 16.01
N ILE A 566 -26.07 -7.21 15.40
CA ILE A 566 -26.47 -5.83 15.73
C ILE A 566 -27.93 -5.59 15.31
N PRO A 567 -28.37 -5.87 14.08
CA PRO A 567 -29.77 -5.69 13.70
C PRO A 567 -30.71 -6.50 14.58
N GLY A 568 -30.36 -7.75 14.93
CA GLY A 568 -31.16 -8.58 15.86
C GLY A 568 -31.23 -8.03 17.29
N ALA A 569 -30.14 -7.42 17.77
CA ALA A 569 -30.11 -6.80 19.10
C ALA A 569 -30.94 -5.50 19.17
N LEU A 570 -30.97 -4.75 18.09
CA LEU A 570 -31.61 -3.43 18.00
C LEU A 570 -33.10 -3.48 17.63
N GLN A 571 -33.67 -4.67 17.33
CA GLN A 571 -35.07 -4.80 17.03
C GLN A 571 -35.94 -4.21 18.14
N GLY A 572 -36.86 -3.32 17.74
CA GLY A 572 -37.78 -2.62 18.67
C GLY A 572 -37.16 -1.40 19.38
N THR A 573 -35.99 -0.97 18.97
CA THR A 573 -35.32 0.26 19.48
C THR A 573 -35.08 1.26 18.33
N GLU A 574 -34.85 2.53 18.68
CA GLU A 574 -34.44 3.58 17.72
C GLU A 574 -32.93 3.74 17.66
N LEU A 575 -32.17 2.83 18.27
CA LEU A 575 -30.71 2.85 18.21
C LEU A 575 -30.20 2.53 16.80
N LYS A 576 -29.08 3.16 16.42
CA LYS A 576 -28.31 2.77 15.24
C LYS A 576 -26.88 2.50 15.68
N ALA A 577 -26.33 1.36 15.30
CA ALA A 577 -24.95 1.02 15.63
C ALA A 577 -24.16 0.69 14.36
N PHE A 578 -22.89 1.07 14.36
CA PHE A 578 -21.97 0.93 13.25
C PHE A 578 -20.68 0.30 13.73
N VAL A 579 -20.14 -0.65 12.95
CA VAL A 579 -18.87 -1.32 13.25
C VAL A 579 -17.73 -0.60 12.54
N GLY A 580 -16.82 -0.02 13.31
CA GLY A 580 -15.67 0.75 12.86
C GLY A 580 -14.36 0.27 13.50
N GLY A 581 -13.37 1.15 13.51
CA GLY A 581 -11.98 0.85 13.87
C GLY A 581 -11.14 0.47 12.66
N THR A 582 -9.81 0.48 12.80
CA THR A 582 -8.86 0.26 11.69
C THR A 582 -9.08 -1.08 10.98
N THR A 583 -9.36 -2.15 11.74
CA THR A 583 -9.63 -3.47 11.18
C THR A 583 -10.87 -3.47 10.28
N ALA A 584 -11.98 -2.88 10.74
CA ALA A 584 -13.21 -2.78 9.95
C ALA A 584 -13.03 -1.86 8.72
N ALA A 585 -12.29 -0.76 8.85
CA ALA A 585 -11.98 0.14 7.74
C ALA A 585 -11.16 -0.55 6.64
N ASN A 586 -10.18 -1.37 7.01
CA ASN A 586 -9.40 -2.17 6.06
C ASN A 586 -10.24 -3.25 5.35
N ILE A 587 -11.22 -3.83 6.04
CA ILE A 587 -12.18 -4.78 5.44
C ILE A 587 -13.08 -4.04 4.44
N ASP A 588 -13.62 -2.88 4.82
CA ASP A 588 -14.44 -2.05 3.92
C ASP A 588 -13.66 -1.62 2.67
N LEU A 589 -12.37 -1.27 2.84
CA LEU A 589 -11.48 -0.93 1.74
C LEU A 589 -11.29 -2.13 0.80
N ALA A 590 -11.04 -3.32 1.34
CA ALA A 590 -10.84 -4.53 0.55
C ALA A 590 -12.11 -4.92 -0.23
N ASP A 591 -13.28 -4.87 0.41
CA ASP A 591 -14.57 -5.18 -0.21
C ASP A 591 -14.88 -4.15 -1.31
N ARG A 592 -14.66 -2.85 -1.05
CA ARG A 592 -14.89 -1.80 -2.05
C ARG A 592 -13.95 -1.90 -3.25
N ILE A 593 -12.69 -2.21 -3.03
CA ILE A 593 -11.73 -2.44 -4.14
C ILE A 593 -12.17 -3.65 -4.96
N GLY A 594 -12.59 -4.74 -4.32
CA GLY A 594 -13.09 -5.93 -5.02
C GLY A 594 -14.27 -5.64 -5.92
N GLU A 595 -15.20 -4.78 -5.50
CA GLU A 595 -16.37 -4.34 -6.28
C GLU A 595 -15.98 -3.46 -7.48
N GLU A 596 -15.04 -2.52 -7.30
CA GLU A 596 -14.68 -1.54 -8.33
C GLU A 596 -13.59 -2.02 -9.30
N LEU A 597 -12.82 -3.06 -8.93
CA LEU A 597 -11.71 -3.58 -9.72
C LEU A 597 -12.11 -3.95 -11.16
N PRO A 598 -13.26 -4.63 -11.45
CA PRO A 598 -13.65 -4.95 -12.81
C PRO A 598 -13.94 -3.71 -13.67
N LEU A 599 -14.54 -2.67 -13.08
CA LEU A 599 -14.86 -1.42 -13.78
C LEU A 599 -13.58 -0.68 -14.17
N VAL A 600 -12.63 -0.53 -13.25
CA VAL A 600 -11.36 0.15 -13.50
C VAL A 600 -10.54 -0.62 -14.55
N ILE A 601 -10.51 -1.95 -14.47
CA ILE A 601 -9.88 -2.81 -15.49
C ILE A 601 -10.49 -2.53 -16.88
N LEU A 602 -11.83 -2.52 -16.98
CA LEU A 602 -12.51 -2.27 -18.24
C LEU A 602 -12.17 -0.90 -18.84
N ILE A 603 -12.12 0.15 -18.01
CA ILE A 603 -11.78 1.51 -18.44
C ILE A 603 -10.35 1.57 -18.98
N ILE A 604 -9.38 1.01 -18.24
CA ILE A 604 -7.95 1.03 -18.63
C ILE A 604 -7.74 0.21 -19.92
N VAL A 605 -8.32 -0.99 -20.02
CA VAL A 605 -8.25 -1.83 -21.23
C VAL A 605 -8.88 -1.11 -22.42
N GLY A 606 -10.06 -0.53 -22.24
CA GLY A 606 -10.75 0.24 -23.27
C GLY A 606 -9.94 1.45 -23.76
N LEU A 607 -9.38 2.21 -22.83
CA LEU A 607 -8.53 3.37 -23.16
C LEU A 607 -7.29 2.94 -23.96
N SER A 608 -6.57 1.92 -23.53
CA SER A 608 -5.40 1.42 -24.24
C SER A 608 -5.76 0.83 -25.60
N PHE A 609 -6.88 0.09 -25.70
CA PHE A 609 -7.37 -0.38 -26.99
C PHE A 609 -7.60 0.77 -27.98
N VAL A 610 -8.22 1.86 -27.52
CA VAL A 610 -8.44 3.07 -28.34
C VAL A 610 -7.09 3.71 -28.73
N LEU A 611 -6.16 3.89 -27.77
CA LEU A 611 -4.86 4.51 -28.03
C LEU A 611 -4.03 3.69 -29.02
N LEU A 612 -3.97 2.36 -28.89
CA LEU A 612 -3.27 1.48 -29.83
C LEU A 612 -3.96 1.46 -31.20
N THR A 613 -5.29 1.50 -31.24
CA THR A 613 -6.03 1.61 -32.50
C THR A 613 -5.73 2.91 -33.24
N LEU A 614 -5.64 4.03 -32.53
CA LEU A 614 -5.22 5.32 -33.08
C LEU A 614 -3.77 5.29 -33.58
N ALA A 615 -2.90 4.60 -32.83
CA ALA A 615 -1.48 4.50 -33.14
C ALA A 615 -1.20 3.69 -34.43
N TYR A 616 -1.77 2.49 -34.54
CA TYR A 616 -1.45 1.51 -35.59
C TYR A 616 -2.50 1.38 -36.67
N ARG A 617 -3.66 2.02 -36.52
CA ARG A 617 -4.77 1.99 -37.50
C ARG A 617 -5.20 0.54 -37.84
N THR A 618 -5.32 -0.31 -36.81
CA THR A 618 -5.82 -1.66 -36.87
C THR A 618 -6.65 -1.97 -35.63
N LEU A 619 -7.63 -2.86 -35.70
CA LEU A 619 -8.43 -3.30 -34.55
C LEU A 619 -7.93 -4.65 -33.99
N VAL A 620 -7.32 -5.48 -34.81
CA VAL A 620 -6.94 -6.85 -34.43
C VAL A 620 -5.71 -6.86 -33.52
N VAL A 621 -4.67 -6.11 -33.85
CA VAL A 621 -3.45 -6.04 -33.05
C VAL A 621 -3.73 -5.45 -31.64
N PRO A 622 -4.45 -4.33 -31.48
CA PRO A 622 -4.85 -3.84 -30.16
C PRO A 622 -5.69 -4.84 -29.34
N ALA A 623 -6.60 -5.59 -29.98
CA ALA A 623 -7.39 -6.61 -29.29
C ALA A 623 -6.50 -7.76 -28.78
N LEU A 624 -5.55 -8.22 -29.61
CA LEU A 624 -4.56 -9.23 -29.21
C LEU A 624 -3.67 -8.73 -28.07
N ALA A 625 -3.15 -7.52 -28.19
CA ALA A 625 -2.32 -6.91 -27.15
C ALA A 625 -3.09 -6.81 -25.83
N ALA A 626 -4.34 -6.33 -25.85
CA ALA A 626 -5.18 -6.26 -24.68
C ALA A 626 -5.41 -7.64 -24.03
N LEU A 627 -5.69 -8.67 -24.84
CA LEU A 627 -5.88 -10.04 -24.32
C LEU A 627 -4.59 -10.61 -23.72
N CYS A 628 -3.45 -10.39 -24.39
CA CYS A 628 -2.15 -10.83 -23.89
C CYS A 628 -1.81 -10.12 -22.56
N ASN A 629 -2.08 -8.80 -22.45
CA ASN A 629 -1.84 -8.04 -21.25
C ASN A 629 -2.74 -8.50 -20.08
N LEU A 630 -4.01 -8.78 -20.34
CA LEU A 630 -4.89 -9.36 -19.31
C LEU A 630 -4.36 -10.71 -18.81
N LEU A 631 -3.85 -11.54 -19.71
CA LEU A 631 -3.26 -12.81 -19.34
C LEU A 631 -1.95 -12.64 -18.56
N ALA A 632 -1.11 -11.62 -18.92
CA ALA A 632 0.09 -11.26 -18.16
C ALA A 632 -0.24 -10.85 -16.72
N VAL A 633 -1.26 -10.00 -16.57
CA VAL A 633 -1.71 -9.55 -15.25
C VAL A 633 -2.24 -10.72 -14.43
N ALA A 634 -3.08 -11.58 -15.04
CA ALA A 634 -3.59 -12.75 -14.35
C ALA A 634 -2.46 -13.69 -13.90
N ALA A 635 -1.43 -13.88 -14.72
CA ALA A 635 -0.25 -14.68 -14.35
C ALA A 635 0.55 -14.04 -13.20
N ALA A 636 0.73 -12.71 -13.23
CA ALA A 636 1.41 -11.99 -12.14
C ALA A 636 0.63 -12.06 -10.83
N TYR A 637 -0.69 -11.93 -10.88
CA TYR A 637 -1.56 -12.10 -9.69
C TYR A 637 -1.55 -13.53 -9.17
N GLY A 638 -1.54 -14.52 -10.07
CA GLY A 638 -1.43 -15.91 -9.65
C GLY A 638 -0.13 -16.21 -8.91
N VAL A 639 0.99 -15.61 -9.35
CA VAL A 639 2.26 -15.70 -8.61
C VAL A 639 2.18 -14.96 -7.28
N LEU A 640 1.55 -13.78 -7.22
CA LEU A 640 1.33 -13.08 -5.95
C LEU A 640 0.55 -13.94 -4.94
N VAL A 641 -0.55 -14.54 -5.38
CA VAL A 641 -1.34 -15.45 -4.54
C VAL A 641 -0.49 -16.64 -4.10
N GLY A 642 0.21 -17.30 -5.02
CA GLY A 642 1.05 -18.46 -4.69
C GLY A 642 2.16 -18.13 -3.69
N VAL A 643 2.85 -17.01 -3.86
CA VAL A 643 3.97 -16.63 -2.98
C VAL A 643 3.47 -16.08 -1.64
N PHE A 644 2.55 -15.12 -1.65
CA PHE A 644 2.18 -14.41 -0.42
C PHE A 644 1.02 -15.07 0.33
N GLN A 645 -0.03 -15.48 -0.36
CA GLN A 645 -1.22 -16.04 0.30
C GLN A 645 -1.05 -17.53 0.60
N GLU A 646 -0.52 -18.33 -0.37
CA GLU A 646 -0.27 -19.76 -0.21
C GLU A 646 1.11 -20.06 0.43
N GLY A 647 1.98 -19.06 0.54
CA GLY A 647 3.29 -19.17 1.20
C GLY A 647 4.36 -19.90 0.37
N TRP A 648 4.23 -20.02 -0.96
CA TRP A 648 5.24 -20.73 -1.79
C TRP A 648 6.57 -19.98 -1.80
N GLY A 649 7.55 -20.48 -1.03
CA GLY A 649 8.86 -19.88 -0.94
C GLY A 649 8.88 -18.54 -0.19
N VAL A 650 7.92 -18.29 0.66
CA VAL A 650 7.78 -17.04 1.45
C VAL A 650 9.03 -16.76 2.29
N GLU A 651 9.70 -17.80 2.80
CA GLU A 651 10.95 -17.69 3.55
C GLU A 651 12.11 -17.13 2.69
N LEU A 652 12.11 -17.41 1.36
CA LEU A 652 13.15 -16.91 0.45
C LEU A 652 13.10 -15.39 0.28
N ILE A 653 11.91 -14.80 0.51
CA ILE A 653 11.70 -13.35 0.46
C ILE A 653 11.76 -12.71 1.85
N GLY A 654 12.14 -13.46 2.88
CA GLY A 654 12.31 -12.97 4.24
C GLY A 654 11.00 -12.61 4.93
N LEU A 655 9.98 -13.45 4.77
CA LEU A 655 8.73 -13.43 5.54
C LEU A 655 8.60 -14.77 6.28
N ASP A 656 8.12 -14.71 7.52
CA ASP A 656 8.02 -15.89 8.40
C ASP A 656 6.76 -16.74 8.11
N HIS A 657 5.74 -16.14 7.52
CA HIS A 657 4.46 -16.79 7.23
C HIS A 657 3.73 -16.13 6.06
N ALA A 658 2.67 -16.76 5.59
CA ALA A 658 1.81 -16.25 4.53
C ALA A 658 1.13 -14.93 4.95
N VAL A 659 0.94 -14.03 3.98
CA VAL A 659 0.43 -12.68 4.14
C VAL A 659 -0.70 -12.47 3.13
N PRO A 660 -1.84 -11.89 3.49
CA PRO A 660 -2.90 -11.60 2.52
C PRO A 660 -2.39 -10.67 1.40
N VAL A 661 -2.98 -10.78 0.22
CA VAL A 661 -2.71 -9.82 -0.84
C VAL A 661 -3.30 -8.47 -0.45
N VAL A 662 -2.45 -7.45 -0.35
CA VAL A 662 -2.86 -6.10 0.05
C VAL A 662 -3.89 -5.56 -0.95
N SER A 663 -5.03 -5.10 -0.46
CA SER A 663 -6.22 -4.85 -1.27
C SER A 663 -5.99 -3.92 -2.46
N TYR A 664 -5.22 -2.84 -2.31
CA TYR A 664 -4.94 -1.88 -3.39
C TYR A 664 -3.80 -2.29 -4.32
N VAL A 665 -2.99 -3.31 -3.95
CA VAL A 665 -1.85 -3.76 -4.77
C VAL A 665 -2.29 -4.26 -6.14
N PRO A 666 -3.29 -5.15 -6.29
CA PRO A 666 -3.74 -5.60 -7.60
C PRO A 666 -4.20 -4.45 -8.50
N LEU A 667 -4.99 -3.51 -7.96
CA LEU A 667 -5.53 -2.41 -8.75
C LEU A 667 -4.44 -1.46 -9.26
N LEU A 668 -3.48 -1.10 -8.40
CA LEU A 668 -2.31 -0.30 -8.76
C LEU A 668 -1.39 -1.04 -9.73
N MET A 669 -1.07 -2.29 -9.45
CA MET A 669 -0.26 -3.13 -10.35
C MET A 669 -0.90 -3.24 -11.73
N PHE A 670 -2.22 -3.43 -11.82
CA PHE A 670 -2.92 -3.46 -13.10
C PHE A 670 -2.66 -2.18 -13.90
N SER A 671 -2.86 -1.02 -13.26
CA SER A 671 -2.69 0.28 -13.91
C SER A 671 -1.26 0.50 -14.40
N ILE A 672 -0.27 0.14 -13.55
CA ILE A 672 1.15 0.23 -13.86
C ILE A 672 1.53 -0.70 -15.01
N LEU A 673 1.17 -1.99 -14.88
CA LEU A 673 1.51 -3.02 -15.85
C LEU A 673 0.92 -2.76 -17.22
N PHE A 674 -0.35 -2.36 -17.25
CA PHE A 674 -1.02 -2.11 -18.51
C PHE A 674 -0.39 -0.96 -19.27
N GLY A 675 0.09 0.08 -18.56
CA GLY A 675 0.89 1.15 -19.15
C GLY A 675 2.25 0.65 -19.67
N LEU A 676 3.00 -0.06 -18.83
CA LEU A 676 4.36 -0.57 -19.15
C LEU A 676 4.37 -1.64 -20.25
N SER A 677 3.42 -2.57 -20.26
CA SER A 677 3.32 -3.62 -21.28
C SER A 677 3.05 -3.07 -22.67
N THR A 678 2.31 -1.95 -22.76
CA THR A 678 2.06 -1.27 -24.02
C THR A 678 3.34 -0.80 -24.68
N ASP A 679 4.38 -0.44 -23.92
CA ASP A 679 5.64 0.11 -24.39
C ASP A 679 6.43 -0.89 -25.24
N TYR A 680 6.61 -2.10 -24.74
CA TYR A 680 7.32 -3.17 -25.47
C TYR A 680 6.54 -3.63 -26.70
N THR A 681 5.22 -3.70 -26.59
CA THR A 681 4.35 -4.00 -27.71
C THR A 681 4.47 -2.93 -28.81
N VAL A 682 4.43 -1.65 -28.44
CA VAL A 682 4.61 -0.53 -29.37
C VAL A 682 5.96 -0.59 -30.06
N PHE A 683 7.04 -0.86 -29.31
CA PHE A 683 8.39 -0.96 -29.86
C PHE A 683 8.54 -2.11 -30.86
N LEU A 684 7.99 -3.30 -30.55
CA LEU A 684 7.97 -4.45 -31.47
C LEU A 684 7.20 -4.13 -32.75
N LEU A 685 5.95 -3.63 -32.59
CA LEU A 685 5.05 -3.37 -33.71
C LEU A 685 5.61 -2.29 -34.63
N THR A 686 6.25 -1.26 -34.10
CA THR A 686 6.93 -0.22 -34.90
C THR A 686 8.01 -0.83 -35.78
N ARG A 687 8.84 -1.75 -35.24
CA ARG A 687 9.85 -2.44 -36.01
C ARG A 687 9.29 -3.39 -37.08
N VAL A 688 8.22 -4.09 -36.73
CA VAL A 688 7.53 -4.98 -37.70
C VAL A 688 6.88 -4.17 -38.83
N ALA A 689 6.25 -3.04 -38.49
CA ALA A 689 5.63 -2.15 -39.50
C ALA A 689 6.69 -1.51 -40.43
N GLU A 690 7.86 -1.09 -39.89
CA GLU A 690 9.00 -0.59 -40.68
C GLU A 690 9.46 -1.63 -41.71
N GLU A 691 9.69 -2.89 -41.27
CA GLU A 691 10.14 -3.98 -42.16
C GLU A 691 9.05 -4.37 -43.19
N TYR A 692 7.78 -4.31 -42.80
CA TYR A 692 6.67 -4.60 -43.73
C TYR A 692 6.56 -3.59 -44.86
N ARG A 693 6.81 -2.30 -44.58
CA ARG A 693 6.83 -1.26 -45.61
C ARG A 693 8.01 -1.42 -46.58
N LEU A 694 9.15 -1.90 -46.06
CA LEU A 694 10.34 -2.11 -46.89
C LEU A 694 10.22 -3.31 -47.83
N HIS A 695 9.60 -4.39 -47.37
CA HIS A 695 9.64 -5.68 -48.10
C HIS A 695 8.29 -6.17 -48.60
N GLY A 696 7.15 -5.66 -48.06
CA GLY A 696 5.81 -6.10 -48.46
C GLY A 696 5.39 -7.51 -48.00
N ASP A 697 6.32 -8.27 -47.39
CA ASP A 697 6.07 -9.62 -46.83
C ASP A 697 5.90 -9.56 -45.29
N HIS A 698 4.72 -9.81 -44.84
CA HIS A 698 4.36 -9.77 -43.41
C HIS A 698 5.14 -10.79 -42.55
N ARG A 699 5.41 -11.99 -43.13
CA ARG A 699 6.13 -13.07 -42.42
C ARG A 699 7.58 -12.69 -42.21
N ARG A 700 8.22 -12.24 -43.28
CA ARG A 700 9.61 -11.76 -43.27
C ARG A 700 9.75 -10.54 -42.35
N ALA A 701 8.84 -9.61 -42.49
CA ALA A 701 8.80 -8.39 -41.65
C ALA A 701 8.68 -8.70 -40.15
N THR A 702 7.81 -9.63 -39.77
CA THR A 702 7.66 -10.02 -38.36
C THR A 702 8.91 -10.71 -37.82
N ILE A 703 9.56 -11.62 -38.58
CA ILE A 703 10.76 -12.33 -38.15
C ILE A 703 11.95 -11.38 -38.04
N GLU A 704 12.19 -10.51 -39.05
CA GLU A 704 13.30 -9.56 -39.04
C GLU A 704 13.08 -8.45 -38.00
N GLY A 705 11.85 -7.91 -37.91
CA GLY A 705 11.45 -6.94 -36.88
C GLY A 705 11.66 -7.44 -35.47
N LEU A 706 11.19 -8.69 -35.17
CA LEU A 706 11.41 -9.37 -33.89
C LEU A 706 12.91 -9.50 -33.60
N GLY A 707 13.70 -10.02 -34.54
CA GLY A 707 15.15 -10.22 -34.33
C GLY A 707 15.90 -8.96 -34.00
N ARG A 708 15.46 -7.79 -34.54
CA ARG A 708 16.06 -6.47 -34.26
C ARG A 708 15.56 -5.86 -32.95
N ALA A 709 14.28 -6.07 -32.59
CA ALA A 709 13.67 -5.52 -31.40
C ALA A 709 14.10 -6.26 -30.13
N MET A 710 14.22 -7.58 -30.18
CA MET A 710 14.41 -8.45 -28.98
C MET A 710 15.60 -8.05 -28.12
N ARG A 711 16.73 -7.70 -28.70
CA ARG A 711 17.92 -7.33 -27.92
C ARG A 711 17.66 -6.17 -26.97
N VAL A 712 16.89 -5.20 -27.42
CA VAL A 712 16.59 -4.00 -26.62
C VAL A 712 15.47 -4.30 -25.64
N ILE A 713 14.44 -5.03 -26.06
CA ILE A 713 13.30 -5.42 -25.20
C ILE A 713 13.77 -6.28 -24.02
N VAL A 714 14.56 -7.33 -24.28
CA VAL A 714 15.05 -8.23 -23.21
C VAL A 714 16.02 -7.49 -22.27
N ALA A 715 16.81 -6.57 -22.79
CA ALA A 715 17.68 -5.76 -21.95
C ALA A 715 16.90 -4.81 -21.04
N ALA A 716 15.91 -4.12 -21.59
CA ALA A 716 15.02 -3.20 -20.88
C ALA A 716 14.21 -3.95 -19.81
N ALA A 717 13.54 -5.06 -20.20
CA ALA A 717 12.81 -5.90 -19.26
C ALA A 717 13.71 -6.46 -18.15
N GLY A 718 14.94 -6.90 -18.48
CA GLY A 718 15.91 -7.38 -17.48
C GLY A 718 16.32 -6.32 -16.48
N ILE A 719 16.49 -5.06 -16.88
CA ILE A 719 16.75 -3.94 -15.98
C ILE A 719 15.55 -3.73 -15.04
N MET A 720 14.34 -3.66 -15.61
CA MET A 720 13.13 -3.43 -14.80
C MET A 720 12.86 -4.56 -13.83
N VAL A 721 13.03 -5.83 -14.26
CA VAL A 721 12.91 -7.00 -13.37
C VAL A 721 13.89 -6.88 -12.20
N LEU A 722 15.15 -6.50 -12.43
CA LEU A 722 16.13 -6.33 -11.36
C LEU A 722 15.80 -5.16 -10.44
N VAL A 723 15.37 -4.03 -10.99
CA VAL A 723 14.96 -2.86 -10.20
C VAL A 723 13.76 -3.22 -9.31
N PHE A 724 12.72 -3.83 -9.86
CA PHE A 724 11.55 -4.21 -9.07
C PHE A 724 11.87 -5.32 -8.06
N ALA A 725 12.61 -6.35 -8.47
CA ALA A 725 13.02 -7.44 -7.58
C ALA A 725 13.90 -6.96 -6.41
N SER A 726 14.64 -5.86 -6.54
CA SER A 726 15.43 -5.33 -5.43
C SER A 726 14.56 -4.88 -4.25
N PHE A 727 13.30 -4.50 -4.49
CA PHE A 727 12.38 -4.11 -3.43
C PHE A 727 11.84 -5.30 -2.61
N ILE A 728 12.09 -6.54 -3.02
CA ILE A 728 11.91 -7.75 -2.19
C ILE A 728 12.76 -7.68 -0.91
N LEU A 729 13.87 -6.95 -0.95
CA LEU A 729 14.75 -6.74 0.21
C LEU A 729 14.20 -5.73 1.24
N SER A 730 13.10 -5.06 0.95
CA SER A 730 12.41 -4.19 1.92
C SER A 730 11.92 -4.98 3.13
N GLY A 731 11.83 -4.34 4.29
CA GLY A 731 11.16 -4.91 5.47
C GLY A 731 9.63 -4.86 5.41
N ASP A 732 9.04 -4.09 4.48
CA ASP A 732 7.59 -3.92 4.36
C ASP A 732 6.96 -4.99 3.46
N PRO A 733 5.99 -5.78 3.96
CA PRO A 733 5.28 -6.80 3.16
C PRO A 733 4.59 -6.24 1.92
N THR A 734 4.05 -5.03 1.98
CA THR A 734 3.38 -4.38 0.85
C THR A 734 4.37 -4.03 -0.27
N VAL A 735 5.52 -3.47 0.11
CA VAL A 735 6.61 -3.15 -0.83
C VAL A 735 7.15 -4.42 -1.48
N LYS A 736 7.27 -5.54 -0.71
CA LYS A 736 7.64 -6.85 -1.26
C LYS A 736 6.62 -7.35 -2.28
N GLN A 737 5.32 -7.17 -2.04
CA GLN A 737 4.26 -7.56 -2.99
C GLN A 737 4.38 -6.80 -4.31
N PHE A 738 4.62 -5.48 -4.26
CA PHE A 738 4.91 -4.71 -5.46
C PHE A 738 6.20 -5.18 -6.14
N GLY A 739 7.25 -5.43 -5.37
CA GLY A 739 8.55 -5.90 -5.88
C GLY A 739 8.43 -7.22 -6.65
N VAL A 740 7.84 -8.25 -6.04
CA VAL A 740 7.60 -9.55 -6.68
C VAL A 740 6.64 -9.41 -7.86
N GLY A 741 5.49 -8.77 -7.61
CA GLY A 741 4.41 -8.67 -8.58
C GLY A 741 4.85 -7.96 -9.87
N LEU A 742 5.49 -6.78 -9.75
CA LEU A 742 5.96 -6.02 -10.91
C LEU A 742 7.14 -6.71 -11.61
N ALA A 743 8.07 -7.32 -10.87
CA ALA A 743 9.18 -8.06 -11.47
C ALA A 743 8.68 -9.25 -12.30
N VAL A 744 7.78 -10.05 -11.75
CA VAL A 744 7.15 -11.18 -12.45
C VAL A 744 6.36 -10.70 -13.66
N ALA A 745 5.60 -9.64 -13.49
CA ALA A 745 4.75 -9.12 -14.55
C ALA A 745 5.57 -8.63 -15.75
N VAL A 746 6.67 -7.89 -15.53
CA VAL A 746 7.58 -7.47 -16.61
C VAL A 746 8.26 -8.67 -17.25
N ALA A 747 8.66 -9.68 -16.48
CA ALA A 747 9.24 -10.91 -17.01
C ALA A 747 8.25 -11.67 -17.92
N VAL A 748 7.01 -11.79 -17.46
CA VAL A 748 5.88 -12.40 -18.20
C VAL A 748 5.58 -11.61 -19.47
N ASP A 749 5.54 -10.29 -19.38
CA ASP A 749 5.31 -9.41 -20.53
C ASP A 749 6.43 -9.54 -21.59
N ALA A 750 7.69 -9.64 -21.15
CA ALA A 750 8.79 -9.93 -22.07
C ALA A 750 8.60 -11.29 -22.79
N VAL A 751 8.09 -12.32 -22.11
CA VAL A 751 7.73 -13.60 -22.75
C VAL A 751 6.62 -13.40 -23.78
N ILE A 752 5.57 -12.64 -23.44
CA ILE A 752 4.49 -12.32 -24.37
C ILE A 752 5.01 -11.63 -25.62
N VAL A 753 5.77 -10.56 -25.47
CA VAL A 753 6.26 -9.73 -26.58
C VAL A 753 7.31 -10.45 -27.41
N CYS A 754 8.13 -11.33 -26.81
CA CYS A 754 9.18 -12.06 -27.51
C CYS A 754 8.75 -13.43 -28.07
N LEU A 755 7.61 -13.98 -27.64
CA LEU A 755 7.16 -15.33 -28.02
C LEU A 755 5.72 -15.35 -28.50
N VAL A 756 4.76 -14.92 -27.65
CA VAL A 756 3.31 -15.14 -27.90
C VAL A 756 2.79 -14.20 -28.98
N LEU A 757 2.97 -12.89 -28.82
CA LEU A 757 2.44 -11.86 -29.71
C LEU A 757 2.97 -11.99 -31.16
N PRO A 758 4.29 -12.16 -31.41
CA PRO A 758 4.79 -12.38 -32.76
C PRO A 758 4.26 -13.67 -33.40
N ALA A 759 4.13 -14.74 -32.60
CA ALA A 759 3.59 -16.01 -33.07
C ALA A 759 2.11 -15.89 -33.51
N LEU A 760 1.29 -15.13 -32.74
CA LEU A 760 -0.10 -14.84 -33.10
C LEU A 760 -0.22 -13.95 -34.33
N ILE A 761 0.64 -12.92 -34.47
CA ILE A 761 0.69 -12.06 -35.67
C ILE A 761 1.05 -12.88 -36.90
N LEU A 762 2.01 -13.81 -36.79
CA LEU A 762 2.40 -14.71 -37.90
C LEU A 762 1.25 -15.65 -38.34
N GLN A 763 0.43 -16.12 -37.39
CA GLN A 763 -0.72 -16.97 -37.68
C GLN A 763 -1.86 -16.20 -38.38
N LEU A 764 -2.13 -14.96 -37.91
CA LEU A 764 -3.19 -14.13 -38.47
C LEU A 764 -2.79 -13.49 -39.83
N GLY A 765 -1.49 -13.35 -40.10
CA GLY A 765 -1.00 -12.83 -41.36
C GLY A 765 -1.57 -11.43 -41.70
N ARG A 766 -2.21 -11.31 -42.87
CA ARG A 766 -2.81 -10.03 -43.30
C ARG A 766 -3.99 -9.58 -42.45
N ALA A 767 -4.70 -10.52 -41.84
CA ALA A 767 -5.84 -10.21 -40.97
C ALA A 767 -5.43 -9.40 -39.73
N ALA A 768 -4.19 -9.54 -39.25
CA ALA A 768 -3.65 -8.73 -38.12
C ALA A 768 -3.75 -7.22 -38.38
N TRP A 769 -3.65 -6.80 -39.63
CA TRP A 769 -3.66 -5.38 -40.05
C TRP A 769 -5.03 -4.90 -40.52
N TRP A 770 -6.09 -5.64 -40.26
CA TRP A 770 -7.43 -5.29 -40.70
C TRP A 770 -8.02 -4.08 -39.94
N LEU A 771 -8.58 -3.14 -40.74
CA LEU A 771 -9.32 -1.97 -40.26
C LEU A 771 -10.52 -1.73 -41.18
N PRO A 772 -11.77 -1.56 -40.67
CA PRO A 772 -12.93 -1.17 -41.45
C PRO A 772 -12.68 0.18 -42.16
N ALA A 773 -13.03 0.29 -43.44
CA ALA A 773 -12.77 1.49 -44.24
C ALA A 773 -13.46 2.76 -43.68
N ALA A 774 -14.60 2.60 -43.03
CA ALA A 774 -15.32 3.69 -42.37
C ALA A 774 -14.51 4.27 -41.19
N VAL A 775 -13.98 3.38 -40.33
CA VAL A 775 -13.14 3.76 -39.18
C VAL A 775 -11.82 4.35 -39.66
N GLY A 776 -11.21 3.79 -40.72
CA GLY A 776 -9.95 4.26 -41.31
C GLY A 776 -10.04 5.69 -41.85
N ARG A 777 -11.22 6.15 -42.32
CA ARG A 777 -11.47 7.53 -42.77
C ARG A 777 -11.65 8.51 -41.61
N ALA A 778 -12.22 8.07 -40.51
CA ALA A 778 -12.50 8.90 -39.34
C ALA A 778 -11.27 9.12 -38.43
N LEU A 779 -10.31 8.16 -38.43
CA LEU A 779 -9.13 8.22 -37.56
C LEU A 779 -8.06 9.22 -38.07
N PRO A 780 -7.53 10.09 -37.17
CA PRO A 780 -6.40 10.95 -37.51
C PRO A 780 -5.15 10.11 -37.82
N LYS A 781 -4.26 10.64 -38.69
CA LYS A 781 -2.94 10.04 -38.96
C LYS A 781 -1.96 10.49 -37.89
N LEU A 782 -1.89 9.76 -36.79
CA LEU A 782 -0.87 9.95 -35.74
C LEU A 782 0.42 9.23 -36.20
N GLY A 783 1.37 9.94 -36.78
CA GLY A 783 2.69 9.40 -37.10
C GLY A 783 3.50 9.25 -35.82
N ILE A 784 3.52 8.05 -35.21
CA ILE A 784 4.39 7.71 -34.08
C ILE A 784 5.82 7.45 -34.59
N GLU A 785 5.94 7.01 -35.83
CA GLU A 785 7.17 6.68 -36.49
C GLU A 785 7.84 7.97 -37.07
N GLY A 786 8.74 8.55 -36.29
CA GLY A 786 9.46 9.76 -36.70
C GLY A 786 10.43 9.58 -37.89
N GLU A 787 10.70 8.35 -38.31
CA GLU A 787 11.64 8.08 -39.43
C GLU A 787 11.10 8.53 -40.81
N GLU A 788 9.77 8.46 -41.01
CA GLU A 788 9.17 9.00 -42.25
C GLU A 788 9.43 10.50 -42.46
N TYR A 789 9.51 11.25 -41.36
CA TYR A 789 9.80 12.70 -41.44
C TYR A 789 11.18 13.00 -42.00
N PHE A 790 12.15 12.06 -41.90
CA PHE A 790 13.53 12.22 -42.38
C PHE A 790 13.83 11.43 -43.64
N ALA A 791 12.88 10.62 -44.13
CA ALA A 791 13.11 9.70 -45.25
C ALA A 791 13.51 10.43 -46.55
N ASP A 792 12.97 11.61 -46.77
CA ASP A 792 13.31 12.41 -47.98
C ASP A 792 14.69 13.09 -47.87
N ASP A 793 15.06 13.56 -46.65
CA ASP A 793 16.41 14.13 -46.40
C ASP A 793 17.50 13.06 -46.54
N ASP A 794 17.24 11.85 -45.99
CA ASP A 794 18.20 10.73 -46.06
C ASP A 794 18.32 10.17 -47.48
N ARG A 795 17.26 10.20 -48.31
CA ARG A 795 17.32 9.88 -49.75
C ARG A 795 18.13 10.92 -50.55
N ALA A 796 17.96 12.20 -50.20
CA ALA A 796 18.72 13.29 -50.82
C ALA A 796 20.22 13.20 -50.46
N ALA A 797 20.57 12.84 -49.23
CA ALA A 797 21.95 12.68 -48.77
C ALA A 797 22.67 11.45 -49.35
N ARG A 798 21.91 10.40 -49.73
CA ARG A 798 22.47 9.18 -50.37
C ARG A 798 22.64 9.26 -51.89
N LYS A 799 22.11 10.30 -52.57
CA LYS A 799 22.44 10.54 -53.97
C LYS A 799 23.90 10.90 -54.06
N PRO A 800 24.75 10.14 -54.84
CA PRO A 800 26.11 10.53 -55.04
C PRO A 800 26.11 11.96 -55.68
N ARG A 801 26.84 12.87 -55.04
CA ARG A 801 27.15 14.14 -55.71
C ARG A 801 27.85 13.78 -57.05
N ALA A 802 27.08 13.91 -58.13
CA ALA A 802 27.65 13.81 -59.46
C ALA A 802 28.75 14.89 -59.54
N ALA A 803 29.99 14.38 -59.55
CA ALA A 803 31.20 15.19 -59.80
C ALA A 803 31.22 15.74 -61.24
#